data_165a32df441d927ec1342cef46e285d8
#
_entry.id   165a32df441d927ec1342cef46e285d8
#
_cell.length_a   1.000
_cell.length_b   1.000
_cell.length_c   1.000
_cell.angle_alpha   90.00
_cell.angle_beta   90.00
_cell.angle_gamma   90.00
#
_symmetry.space_group_name_H-M   'P 1'
#
loop_
_entity.id
_entity.type
_entity.pdbx_description
1 polymer ?
#
loop_
_entity_poly.entity_id
_entity_poly.type
_entity_poly.pdbx_seq_one_letter_code
_entity_poly.pdbx_strand_id
1 'polypeptide(L)'
;MPALSLPRFSRAEIVFSTKSFAAAMLAMYLASRAGLPRPFWALMTTYVVAHPLAGAVRSKAVYRFCGTLIGSTATVLLVPALSNAPELLTLVLALWVGLCLCISLFDRTPRSYVFMLAGYTAALIGFPSVQAPEALFDTAVARVEEIGLGIFCATLLHSLVLPAGMGPTVLGLLDRTLQDARKWLGDLLQPPASATGTPARRADADPRRLADDRRRLAGDITQLRILSTHVPFDTTHLRWTAGAIRAMQDRVAALTPALSAVEDRLLALEQAEGAIAPDVAALLAQTGQWLREEGAGTSDDARLQALRATLAALAATRPDASISPWGRALRIALAGRLEELVEGWRACARLRADIDDGLKGAVPPRRVAALGNRVLHLDRGMALLSALAAVLAICLCGAFWILTGWSMGSAATMMAAVFCCFFATMDDPVPAIQGFLKWTLWSIPISALYVLVLLPLVHDFGMLVAVCAPVFMLLGLYMARPAYFMPAMALLFGVSGTLAMHDTATADIVSFINSMLGQVFGVVAAAFVTRLVRSVGADWSARRIQRATWRELGEMAGAAAATPVTLSPSAQRRGVPGDAYAVRMLDRIGLLAPRIAQAGGRIEGVAADDALRDLRMGADIDALQRVRAQLPLASASALLGDIARFFRQRAGGRVAARPASLLARIDEALASMLGAASTSSADARSAVTALVGLRRNLFPEAPPMRAASVVPVPVPVAAQGVSR
;
A
#
# COMPACT_ATOMS: atom_id res chain seq x y z
N MET A 1 36.96 -5.53 21.74
CA MET A 1 36.69 -4.97 20.42
C MET A 1 36.02 -6.06 19.61
N PRO A 2 34.74 -5.92 19.21
CA PRO A 2 34.12 -6.89 18.30
C PRO A 2 34.87 -6.80 16.97
N ALA A 3 35.32 -7.94 16.47
CA ALA A 3 35.98 -8.06 15.18
C ALA A 3 35.06 -7.43 14.12
N LEU A 4 35.55 -6.42 13.39
CA LEU A 4 34.91 -5.85 12.22
C LEU A 4 34.79 -6.97 11.16
N SER A 5 33.70 -7.74 11.23
CA SER A 5 33.37 -8.68 10.16
C SER A 5 33.02 -7.85 8.93
N LEU A 6 33.91 -7.85 7.95
CA LEU A 6 33.61 -7.25 6.65
C LEU A 6 32.30 -7.80 6.12
N PRO A 7 31.36 -6.93 5.70
CA PRO A 7 30.07 -7.37 5.20
C PRO A 7 30.29 -8.27 3.96
N ARG A 8 29.83 -9.52 4.04
CA ARG A 8 29.86 -10.44 2.90
C ARG A 8 28.81 -9.99 1.89
N PHE A 9 29.24 -9.74 0.66
CA PHE A 9 28.36 -9.39 -0.44
C PHE A 9 28.01 -10.62 -1.26
N SER A 10 26.74 -10.74 -1.66
CA SER A 10 26.25 -11.80 -2.53
C SER A 10 26.70 -11.57 -3.98
N ARG A 11 26.74 -12.65 -4.78
CA ARG A 11 27.05 -12.55 -6.21
C ARG A 11 26.09 -11.60 -6.94
N ALA A 12 24.79 -11.60 -6.57
CA ALA A 12 23.79 -10.72 -7.16
C ALA A 12 24.08 -9.24 -6.87
N GLU A 13 24.49 -8.89 -5.64
CA GLU A 13 24.89 -7.53 -5.25
C GLU A 13 26.11 -7.05 -6.04
N ILE A 14 27.12 -7.92 -6.20
CA ILE A 14 28.33 -7.63 -6.98
C ILE A 14 27.98 -7.38 -8.45
N VAL A 15 27.20 -8.26 -9.06
CA VAL A 15 26.75 -8.13 -10.46
C VAL A 15 25.94 -6.84 -10.64
N PHE A 16 25.04 -6.52 -9.71
CA PHE A 16 24.27 -5.27 -9.75
C PHE A 16 25.18 -4.04 -9.70
N SER A 17 26.11 -3.99 -8.77
CA SER A 17 27.04 -2.86 -8.62
C SER A 17 27.92 -2.69 -9.85
N THR A 18 28.50 -3.78 -10.36
CA THR A 18 29.36 -3.74 -11.56
C THR A 18 28.58 -3.26 -12.80
N LYS A 19 27.36 -3.75 -13.00
CA LYS A 19 26.50 -3.29 -14.11
C LYS A 19 26.14 -1.82 -13.99
N SER A 20 25.78 -1.37 -12.79
CA SER A 20 25.41 0.03 -12.54
C SER A 20 26.60 0.96 -12.77
N PHE A 21 27.80 0.57 -12.31
CA PHE A 21 29.02 1.32 -12.54
C PHE A 21 29.40 1.36 -14.04
N ALA A 22 29.39 0.22 -14.72
CA ALA A 22 29.68 0.15 -16.16
C ALA A 22 28.68 0.99 -16.97
N ALA A 23 27.38 0.97 -16.63
CA ALA A 23 26.37 1.79 -17.28
C ALA A 23 26.64 3.29 -17.04
N ALA A 24 27.04 3.65 -15.82
CA ALA A 24 27.34 5.03 -15.44
C ALA A 24 28.56 5.57 -16.20
N MET A 25 29.62 4.79 -16.29
CA MET A 25 30.83 5.17 -17.04
C MET A 25 30.58 5.23 -18.53
N LEU A 26 29.82 4.27 -19.09
CA LEU A 26 29.42 4.31 -20.51
C LEU A 26 28.58 5.55 -20.82
N ALA A 27 27.60 5.87 -19.98
CA ALA A 27 26.76 7.05 -20.16
C ALA A 27 27.59 8.35 -20.09
N MET A 28 28.49 8.43 -19.14
CA MET A 28 29.40 9.57 -19.01
C MET A 28 30.34 9.70 -20.22
N TYR A 29 30.92 8.59 -20.67
CA TYR A 29 31.79 8.59 -21.86
C TYR A 29 31.05 9.08 -23.11
N LEU A 30 29.86 8.54 -23.35
CA LEU A 30 29.07 8.92 -24.51
C LEU A 30 28.59 10.38 -24.42
N ALA A 31 28.21 10.86 -23.23
CA ALA A 31 27.83 12.25 -23.01
C ALA A 31 29.01 13.21 -23.28
N SER A 32 30.21 12.89 -22.76
CA SER A 32 31.41 13.70 -23.02
C SER A 32 31.81 13.66 -24.49
N ARG A 33 31.72 12.50 -25.16
CA ARG A 33 32.02 12.39 -26.61
C ARG A 33 31.00 13.12 -27.50
N ALA A 34 29.76 13.22 -27.03
CA ALA A 34 28.71 14.01 -27.71
C ALA A 34 28.80 15.51 -27.41
N GLY A 35 29.75 15.97 -26.59
CA GLY A 35 29.90 17.36 -26.20
C GLY A 35 28.79 17.89 -25.32
N LEU A 36 28.10 17.04 -24.57
CA LEU A 36 27.04 17.49 -23.68
C LEU A 36 27.64 18.25 -22.47
N PRO A 37 27.03 19.38 -22.05
CA PRO A 37 27.65 20.32 -21.10
C PRO A 37 27.79 19.79 -19.70
N ARG A 38 27.01 18.77 -19.31
CA ARG A 38 26.99 18.24 -17.94
C ARG A 38 26.94 16.70 -17.89
N PRO A 39 27.99 15.98 -18.35
CA PRO A 39 28.00 14.52 -18.47
C PRO A 39 27.68 13.77 -17.16
N PHE A 40 27.95 14.38 -16.01
CA PHE A 40 27.64 13.81 -14.68
C PHE A 40 26.14 13.55 -14.45
N TRP A 41 25.25 14.26 -15.16
CA TRP A 41 23.81 13.99 -15.11
C TRP A 41 23.43 12.66 -15.76
N ALA A 42 24.14 12.30 -16.84
CA ALA A 42 23.95 10.97 -17.45
C ALA A 42 24.41 9.87 -16.48
N LEU A 43 25.59 10.06 -15.84
CA LEU A 43 26.10 9.16 -14.81
C LEU A 43 25.12 9.00 -13.64
N MET A 44 24.67 10.10 -13.03
CA MET A 44 23.71 10.08 -11.91
C MET A 44 22.40 9.38 -12.30
N THR A 45 21.92 9.63 -13.50
CA THR A 45 20.67 9.06 -13.98
C THR A 45 20.74 7.55 -14.06
N THR A 46 21.90 6.96 -14.42
CA THR A 46 22.03 5.50 -14.44
C THR A 46 21.82 4.89 -13.07
N TYR A 47 22.39 5.47 -12.02
CA TYR A 47 22.20 5.01 -10.64
C TYR A 47 20.77 5.22 -10.13
N VAL A 48 20.14 6.35 -10.46
CA VAL A 48 18.74 6.62 -10.06
C VAL A 48 17.77 5.62 -10.69
N VAL A 49 18.01 5.24 -11.96
CA VAL A 49 17.17 4.27 -12.68
C VAL A 49 17.54 2.83 -12.30
N ALA A 50 18.79 2.58 -11.91
CA ALA A 50 19.27 1.25 -11.57
C ALA A 50 18.37 0.56 -10.53
N HIS A 51 18.04 -0.69 -10.81
CA HIS A 51 17.30 -1.55 -9.91
C HIS A 51 17.74 -3.01 -10.17
N PRO A 52 17.79 -3.88 -9.16
CA PRO A 52 18.12 -5.28 -9.36
C PRO A 52 17.23 -6.00 -10.38
N LEU A 53 15.94 -5.61 -10.48
CA LEU A 53 14.94 -6.22 -11.38
C LEU A 53 14.82 -5.43 -12.67
N ALA A 54 14.99 -6.08 -13.83
CA ALA A 54 14.97 -5.44 -15.16
C ALA A 54 13.63 -4.75 -15.48
N GLY A 55 12.49 -5.32 -15.11
CA GLY A 55 11.18 -4.69 -15.31
C GLY A 55 11.00 -3.39 -14.52
N ALA A 56 11.59 -3.29 -13.33
CA ALA A 56 11.57 -2.07 -12.54
C ALA A 56 12.47 -0.98 -13.15
N VAL A 57 13.64 -1.34 -13.71
CA VAL A 57 14.51 -0.41 -14.45
C VAL A 57 13.74 0.21 -15.61
N ARG A 58 13.09 -0.61 -16.45
CA ARG A 58 12.33 -0.14 -17.62
C ARG A 58 11.15 0.75 -17.26
N SER A 59 10.37 0.39 -16.24
CA SER A 59 9.25 1.23 -15.81
C SER A 59 9.73 2.58 -15.29
N LYS A 60 10.78 2.59 -14.44
CA LYS A 60 11.40 3.84 -13.97
C LYS A 60 11.97 4.67 -15.12
N ALA A 61 12.59 4.02 -16.12
CA ALA A 61 13.14 4.64 -17.31
C ALA A 61 12.07 5.47 -18.05
N VAL A 62 10.94 4.84 -18.37
CA VAL A 62 9.82 5.52 -19.06
C VAL A 62 9.29 6.67 -18.24
N TYR A 63 9.01 6.46 -16.95
CA TYR A 63 8.45 7.51 -16.09
C TYR A 63 9.42 8.66 -15.87
N ARG A 64 10.72 8.37 -15.76
CA ARG A 64 11.76 9.39 -15.62
C ARG A 64 11.87 10.25 -16.89
N PHE A 65 11.89 9.63 -18.06
CA PHE A 65 11.97 10.34 -19.33
C PHE A 65 10.75 11.26 -19.52
N CYS A 66 9.53 10.74 -19.34
CA CYS A 66 8.31 11.54 -19.44
C CYS A 66 8.28 12.70 -18.44
N GLY A 67 8.66 12.46 -17.19
CA GLY A 67 8.68 13.50 -16.16
C GLY A 67 9.71 14.60 -16.46
N THR A 68 10.90 14.22 -16.94
CA THR A 68 11.92 15.19 -17.37
C THR A 68 11.42 16.03 -18.52
N LEU A 69 10.82 15.42 -19.54
CA LEU A 69 10.29 16.14 -20.70
C LEU A 69 9.22 17.15 -20.29
N ILE A 70 8.25 16.74 -19.47
CA ILE A 70 7.19 17.65 -18.97
C ILE A 70 7.79 18.80 -18.15
N GLY A 71 8.75 18.51 -17.24
CA GLY A 71 9.39 19.54 -16.43
C GLY A 71 10.24 20.52 -17.26
N SER A 72 11.01 20.02 -18.22
CA SER A 72 11.79 20.85 -19.14
C SER A 72 10.90 21.75 -20.00
N THR A 73 9.82 21.20 -20.57
CA THR A 73 8.83 21.97 -21.34
C THR A 73 8.20 23.08 -20.50
N ALA A 74 7.78 22.74 -19.26
CA ALA A 74 7.22 23.75 -18.35
C ALA A 74 8.21 24.88 -18.05
N THR A 75 9.49 24.56 -17.88
CA THR A 75 10.54 25.55 -17.62
C THR A 75 10.74 26.50 -18.82
N VAL A 76 10.82 25.94 -20.04
CA VAL A 76 10.98 26.73 -21.27
C VAL A 76 9.79 27.67 -21.51
N LEU A 77 8.60 27.29 -21.04
CA LEU A 77 7.40 28.15 -21.17
C LEU A 77 7.32 29.20 -20.05
N LEU A 78 7.65 28.84 -18.81
CA LEU A 78 7.42 29.70 -17.63
C LEU A 78 8.56 30.71 -17.40
N VAL A 79 9.82 30.29 -17.54
CA VAL A 79 10.96 31.13 -17.15
C VAL A 79 11.12 32.36 -18.09
N PRO A 80 11.07 32.26 -19.43
CA PRO A 80 11.21 33.42 -20.27
C PRO A 80 10.08 34.45 -20.09
N ALA A 81 8.86 33.96 -19.83
CA ALA A 81 7.70 34.83 -19.63
C ALA A 81 7.78 35.66 -18.33
N LEU A 82 8.59 35.23 -17.34
CA LEU A 82 8.66 35.82 -15.99
C LEU A 82 10.08 36.22 -15.58
N SER A 83 11.05 36.20 -16.50
CA SER A 83 12.46 36.49 -16.23
C SER A 83 12.70 37.87 -15.59
N ASN A 84 11.86 38.84 -15.91
CA ASN A 84 11.96 40.21 -15.40
C ASN A 84 11.27 40.41 -14.03
N ALA A 85 10.63 39.37 -13.47
CA ALA A 85 9.91 39.45 -12.21
C ALA A 85 10.30 38.25 -11.31
N PRO A 86 11.47 38.30 -10.64
CA PRO A 86 12.04 37.14 -9.91
C PRO A 86 11.16 36.63 -8.79
N GLU A 87 10.40 37.50 -8.11
CA GLU A 87 9.44 37.11 -7.07
C GLU A 87 8.29 36.30 -7.67
N LEU A 88 7.74 36.79 -8.79
CA LEU A 88 6.64 36.11 -9.49
C LEU A 88 7.10 34.79 -10.12
N LEU A 89 8.30 34.75 -10.70
CA LEU A 89 8.91 33.54 -11.23
C LEU A 89 9.08 32.49 -10.11
N THR A 90 9.62 32.90 -8.96
CA THR A 90 9.79 32.00 -7.80
C THR A 90 8.45 31.45 -7.35
N LEU A 91 7.41 32.29 -7.24
CA LEU A 91 6.08 31.87 -6.84
C LEU A 91 5.45 30.90 -7.87
N VAL A 92 5.54 31.21 -9.16
CA VAL A 92 4.95 30.36 -10.20
C VAL A 92 5.66 29.01 -10.29
N LEU A 93 7.00 28.96 -10.21
CA LEU A 93 7.73 27.69 -10.14
C LEU A 93 7.42 26.92 -8.86
N ALA A 94 7.28 27.59 -7.71
CA ALA A 94 6.88 26.95 -6.45
C ALA A 94 5.47 26.33 -6.58
N LEU A 95 4.51 27.04 -7.15
CA LEU A 95 3.15 26.54 -7.39
C LEU A 95 3.14 25.38 -8.40
N TRP A 96 3.96 25.43 -9.45
CA TRP A 96 4.14 24.31 -10.38
C TRP A 96 4.64 23.05 -9.65
N VAL A 97 5.70 23.20 -8.85
CA VAL A 97 6.23 22.09 -8.04
C VAL A 97 5.16 21.55 -7.07
N GLY A 98 4.46 22.44 -6.37
CA GLY A 98 3.38 22.07 -5.45
C GLY A 98 2.24 21.33 -6.14
N LEU A 99 1.78 21.80 -7.31
CA LEU A 99 0.75 21.16 -8.11
C LEU A 99 1.18 19.77 -8.57
N CYS A 100 2.36 19.67 -9.16
CA CYS A 100 2.92 18.39 -9.60
C CYS A 100 3.07 17.41 -8.43
N LEU A 101 3.55 17.87 -7.29
CA LEU A 101 3.66 17.05 -6.08
C LEU A 101 2.30 16.59 -5.57
N CYS A 102 1.30 17.48 -5.54
CA CYS A 102 -0.07 17.12 -5.15
C CYS A 102 -0.65 16.03 -6.04
N ILE A 103 -0.52 16.17 -7.37
CA ILE A 103 -0.97 15.16 -8.34
C ILE A 103 -0.21 13.84 -8.15
N SER A 104 1.10 13.91 -7.94
CA SER A 104 1.94 12.73 -7.67
C SER A 104 1.45 11.94 -6.45
N LEU A 105 1.08 12.61 -5.38
CA LEU A 105 0.61 11.98 -4.14
C LEU A 105 -0.80 11.39 -4.24
N PHE A 106 -1.56 11.69 -5.31
CA PHE A 106 -2.83 11.03 -5.60
C PHE A 106 -2.67 9.68 -6.31
N ASP A 107 -1.45 9.30 -6.69
CA ASP A 107 -1.17 7.97 -7.23
C ASP A 107 -0.03 7.32 -6.44
N ARG A 108 -0.31 6.22 -5.75
CA ARG A 108 0.68 5.44 -4.98
C ARG A 108 1.39 4.38 -5.82
N THR A 109 1.21 4.42 -7.13
CA THR A 109 1.93 3.55 -8.06
C THR A 109 3.20 4.24 -8.58
N PRO A 110 4.14 3.48 -9.17
CA PRO A 110 5.35 4.08 -9.76
C PRO A 110 5.10 5.16 -10.82
N ARG A 111 3.87 5.27 -11.36
CA ARG A 111 3.48 6.33 -12.29
C ARG A 111 3.50 7.72 -11.64
N SER A 112 3.28 7.79 -10.33
CA SER A 112 3.36 9.03 -9.55
C SER A 112 4.69 9.76 -9.74
N TYR A 113 5.76 8.99 -10.02
CA TYR A 113 7.10 9.49 -10.24
C TYR A 113 7.18 10.48 -11.43
N VAL A 114 6.33 10.35 -12.46
CA VAL A 114 6.27 11.27 -13.60
C VAL A 114 6.00 12.71 -13.14
N PHE A 115 4.96 12.88 -12.34
CA PHE A 115 4.56 14.21 -11.87
C PHE A 115 5.53 14.77 -10.83
N MET A 116 5.99 13.95 -9.89
CA MET A 116 6.99 14.36 -8.92
C MET A 116 8.25 14.87 -9.63
N LEU A 117 8.72 14.13 -10.64
CA LEU A 117 9.89 14.48 -11.41
C LEU A 117 9.64 15.75 -12.27
N ALA A 118 8.47 15.90 -12.89
CA ALA A 118 8.11 17.11 -13.64
C ALA A 118 8.17 18.36 -12.76
N GLY A 119 7.74 18.25 -11.50
CA GLY A 119 7.83 19.32 -10.53
C GLY A 119 9.28 19.74 -10.25
N TYR A 120 10.08 18.84 -9.69
CA TYR A 120 11.42 19.23 -9.30
C TYR A 120 12.40 19.40 -10.48
N THR A 121 12.14 18.82 -11.67
CA THR A 121 12.94 19.10 -12.87
C THR A 121 12.78 20.56 -13.31
N ALA A 122 11.57 21.11 -13.23
CA ALA A 122 11.36 22.52 -13.52
C ALA A 122 12.17 23.42 -12.56
N ALA A 123 12.26 23.05 -11.26
CA ALA A 123 13.11 23.77 -10.32
C ALA A 123 14.61 23.59 -10.61
N LEU A 124 15.04 22.35 -10.97
CA LEU A 124 16.43 22.01 -11.30
C LEU A 124 16.98 22.75 -12.53
N ILE A 125 16.12 23.10 -13.49
CA ILE A 125 16.49 23.86 -14.68
C ILE A 125 16.20 25.35 -14.46
N GLY A 126 15.02 25.68 -13.96
CA GLY A 126 14.52 27.05 -13.91
C GLY A 126 15.33 27.95 -12.99
N PHE A 127 15.60 27.55 -11.75
CA PHE A 127 16.33 28.40 -10.81
C PHE A 127 17.78 28.71 -11.23
N PRO A 128 18.60 27.73 -11.67
CA PRO A 128 19.93 28.03 -12.18
C PRO A 128 19.92 28.88 -13.45
N SER A 129 18.91 28.74 -14.31
CA SER A 129 18.86 29.47 -15.58
C SER A 129 18.43 30.93 -15.44
N VAL A 130 18.03 31.39 -14.25
CA VAL A 130 17.74 32.81 -13.99
C VAL A 130 18.98 33.70 -14.21
N GLN A 131 20.18 33.15 -14.00
CA GLN A 131 21.45 33.89 -14.18
C GLN A 131 21.91 33.96 -15.63
N ALA A 132 21.40 33.08 -16.50
CA ALA A 132 21.70 33.02 -17.92
C ALA A 132 20.44 32.60 -18.71
N PRO A 133 19.41 33.47 -18.79
CA PRO A 133 18.12 33.10 -19.38
C PRO A 133 18.21 32.80 -20.88
N GLU A 134 19.21 33.35 -21.58
CA GLU A 134 19.51 33.09 -23.00
C GLU A 134 19.91 31.63 -23.27
N ALA A 135 20.57 30.98 -22.30
CA ALA A 135 21.00 29.59 -22.40
C ALA A 135 19.93 28.59 -21.93
N LEU A 136 18.72 29.04 -21.54
CA LEU A 136 17.69 28.20 -20.94
C LEU A 136 17.25 27.06 -21.85
N PHE A 137 17.00 27.37 -23.16
CA PHE A 137 16.53 26.35 -24.10
C PHE A 137 17.57 25.25 -24.29
N ASP A 138 18.83 25.63 -24.51
CA ASP A 138 19.94 24.70 -24.69
C ASP A 138 20.17 23.89 -23.42
N THR A 139 20.06 24.51 -22.24
CA THR A 139 20.14 23.82 -20.95
C THR A 139 19.00 22.79 -20.77
N ALA A 140 17.79 23.13 -21.19
CA ALA A 140 16.65 22.23 -21.11
C ALA A 140 16.77 21.05 -22.07
N VAL A 141 17.25 21.28 -23.31
CA VAL A 141 17.50 20.23 -24.30
C VAL A 141 18.63 19.33 -23.82
N ALA A 142 19.78 19.88 -23.43
CA ALA A 142 20.91 19.12 -22.92
C ALA A 142 20.51 18.24 -21.73
N ARG A 143 19.64 18.75 -20.85
CA ARG A 143 19.11 17.98 -19.72
C ARG A 143 18.29 16.77 -20.17
N VAL A 144 17.46 16.90 -21.19
CA VAL A 144 16.68 15.78 -21.74
C VAL A 144 17.61 14.76 -22.39
N GLU A 145 18.61 15.21 -23.10
CA GLU A 145 19.61 14.35 -23.77
C GLU A 145 20.47 13.59 -22.76
N GLU A 146 21.03 14.27 -21.75
CA GLU A 146 21.86 13.66 -20.69
C GLU A 146 21.07 12.61 -19.90
N ILE A 147 19.85 12.96 -19.50
CA ILE A 147 18.97 12.01 -18.78
C ILE A 147 18.54 10.87 -19.69
N GLY A 148 18.19 11.15 -20.96
CA GLY A 148 17.84 10.15 -21.97
C GLY A 148 18.98 9.16 -22.20
N LEU A 149 20.21 9.66 -22.33
CA LEU A 149 21.41 8.84 -22.51
C LEU A 149 21.68 7.96 -21.27
N GLY A 150 21.59 8.53 -20.07
CA GLY A 150 21.73 7.78 -18.83
C GLY A 150 20.69 6.67 -18.68
N ILE A 151 19.42 6.96 -19.01
CA ILE A 151 18.33 5.99 -19.08
C ILE A 151 18.65 4.88 -20.08
N PHE A 152 19.11 5.24 -21.29
CA PHE A 152 19.43 4.28 -22.33
C PHE A 152 20.53 3.32 -21.88
N CYS A 153 21.66 3.84 -21.37
CA CYS A 153 22.77 3.02 -20.88
C CYS A 153 22.37 2.10 -19.71
N ALA A 154 21.62 2.64 -18.73
CA ALA A 154 21.11 1.83 -17.62
C ALA A 154 20.21 0.69 -18.12
N THR A 155 19.25 1.02 -19.00
CA THR A 155 18.30 0.04 -19.54
C THR A 155 19.00 -1.01 -20.38
N LEU A 156 19.97 -0.61 -21.20
CA LEU A 156 20.77 -1.49 -22.05
C LEU A 156 21.52 -2.52 -21.18
N LEU A 157 22.33 -2.07 -20.23
CA LEU A 157 23.14 -2.98 -19.43
C LEU A 157 22.30 -3.85 -18.49
N HIS A 158 21.31 -3.29 -17.82
CA HIS A 158 20.46 -4.06 -16.92
C HIS A 158 19.51 -5.03 -17.62
N SER A 159 19.20 -4.80 -18.92
CA SER A 159 18.31 -5.69 -19.71
C SER A 159 19.05 -6.72 -20.54
N LEU A 160 20.31 -6.46 -20.97
CA LEU A 160 21.08 -7.36 -21.81
C LEU A 160 22.11 -8.20 -21.04
N VAL A 161 22.75 -7.58 -20.02
CA VAL A 161 23.81 -8.26 -19.24
C VAL A 161 23.15 -8.95 -18.05
N LEU A 162 23.07 -10.28 -18.05
CA LEU A 162 22.53 -11.10 -16.95
C LEU A 162 21.21 -10.50 -16.37
N PRO A 163 20.13 -10.39 -17.16
CA PRO A 163 18.90 -9.76 -16.69
C PRO A 163 18.27 -10.57 -15.56
N ALA A 164 17.97 -9.91 -14.44
CA ALA A 164 17.18 -10.50 -13.37
C ALA A 164 15.69 -10.24 -13.66
N GLY A 165 14.95 -11.29 -14.04
CA GLY A 165 13.51 -11.23 -14.26
C GLY A 165 12.74 -10.98 -12.95
N MET A 166 11.54 -10.44 -13.07
CA MET A 166 10.67 -10.18 -11.92
C MET A 166 9.97 -11.44 -11.40
N GLY A 167 9.91 -12.51 -12.22
CA GLY A 167 9.19 -13.74 -11.93
C GLY A 167 9.49 -14.31 -10.56
N PRO A 168 10.75 -14.67 -10.23
CA PRO A 168 11.07 -15.28 -8.94
C PRO A 168 10.71 -14.40 -7.74
N THR A 169 10.84 -13.08 -7.86
CA THR A 169 10.53 -12.13 -6.78
C THR A 169 9.02 -11.98 -6.58
N VAL A 170 8.25 -11.81 -7.66
CA VAL A 170 6.79 -11.66 -7.60
C VAL A 170 6.13 -12.96 -7.15
N LEU A 171 6.55 -14.08 -7.72
CA LEU A 171 6.02 -15.40 -7.35
C LEU A 171 6.42 -15.79 -5.93
N GLY A 172 7.67 -15.55 -5.54
CA GLY A 172 8.11 -15.81 -4.17
C GLY A 172 7.39 -14.98 -3.12
N LEU A 173 7.01 -13.73 -3.44
CA LEU A 173 6.18 -12.90 -2.56
C LEU A 173 4.73 -13.41 -2.54
N LEU A 174 4.19 -13.78 -3.70
CA LEU A 174 2.85 -14.35 -3.83
C LEU A 174 2.74 -15.67 -3.03
N ASP A 175 3.71 -16.57 -3.21
CA ASP A 175 3.72 -17.86 -2.52
C ASP A 175 3.87 -17.70 -1.00
N ARG A 176 4.68 -16.75 -0.54
CA ARG A 176 4.76 -16.37 0.89
C ARG A 176 3.44 -15.84 1.41
N THR A 177 2.80 -14.92 0.69
CA THR A 177 1.50 -14.36 1.09
C THR A 177 0.44 -15.44 1.23
N LEU A 178 0.40 -16.41 0.30
CA LEU A 178 -0.49 -17.57 0.39
C LEU A 178 -0.12 -18.52 1.54
N GLN A 179 1.16 -18.70 1.78
CA GLN A 179 1.65 -19.53 2.89
C GLN A 179 1.30 -18.90 4.25
N ASP A 180 1.43 -17.59 4.41
CA ASP A 180 1.06 -16.88 5.63
C ASP A 180 -0.45 -16.94 5.87
N ALA A 181 -1.27 -16.76 4.82
CA ALA A 181 -2.72 -16.92 4.91
C ALA A 181 -3.11 -18.37 5.28
N ARG A 182 -2.41 -19.37 4.71
CA ARG A 182 -2.60 -20.79 5.04
C ARG A 182 -2.21 -21.12 6.47
N LYS A 183 -1.09 -20.55 6.93
CA LYS A 183 -0.64 -20.72 8.33
C LYS A 183 -1.66 -20.14 9.28
N TRP A 184 -2.10 -18.90 9.07
CA TRP A 184 -3.13 -18.29 9.91
C TRP A 184 -4.40 -19.14 9.96
N LEU A 185 -4.88 -19.62 8.81
CA LEU A 185 -6.05 -20.48 8.75
C LEU A 185 -5.80 -21.85 9.44
N GLY A 186 -4.62 -22.43 9.26
CA GLY A 186 -4.22 -23.66 9.93
C GLY A 186 -4.21 -23.53 11.47
N ASP A 187 -3.66 -22.43 11.96
CA ASP A 187 -3.63 -22.13 13.40
C ASP A 187 -5.04 -21.90 13.96
N LEU A 188 -5.95 -21.30 13.18
CA LEU A 188 -7.36 -21.11 13.54
C LEU A 188 -8.15 -22.42 13.59
N LEU A 189 -7.86 -23.36 12.70
CA LEU A 189 -8.59 -24.63 12.59
C LEU A 189 -8.14 -25.68 13.61
N GLN A 190 -6.93 -25.53 14.17
CA GLN A 190 -6.43 -26.42 15.22
C GLN A 190 -6.89 -25.96 16.60
N PRO A 191 -7.20 -26.89 17.51
CA PRO A 191 -7.40 -26.54 18.93
C PRO A 191 -6.08 -25.96 19.48
N PRO A 192 -6.11 -24.90 20.29
CA PRO A 192 -4.91 -24.34 20.90
C PRO A 192 -4.28 -25.40 21.82
N ALA A 193 -2.99 -25.71 21.60
CA ALA A 193 -2.21 -26.57 22.44
C ALA A 193 -1.78 -25.80 23.70
N SER A 194 -2.09 -26.33 24.90
CA SER A 194 -1.48 -25.83 26.12
C SER A 194 -0.13 -26.51 26.39
N ALA A 195 0.79 -25.79 27.03
CA ALA A 195 2.08 -26.35 27.47
C ALA A 195 1.93 -27.55 28.43
N THR A 196 0.74 -27.77 28.99
CA THR A 196 0.41 -28.80 29.97
C THR A 196 -0.45 -29.94 29.40
N GLY A 197 -0.71 -29.97 28.08
CA GLY A 197 -1.49 -31.03 27.43
C GLY A 197 -3.01 -30.96 27.65
N THR A 198 -3.50 -29.98 28.42
CA THR A 198 -4.93 -29.68 28.55
C THR A 198 -5.40 -28.80 27.40
N PRO A 199 -6.63 -28.97 26.87
CA PRO A 199 -7.12 -28.08 25.79
C PRO A 199 -7.19 -26.64 26.33
N ALA A 200 -6.28 -25.78 25.80
CA ALA A 200 -6.29 -24.36 26.13
C ALA A 200 -7.47 -23.69 25.41
N ARG A 201 -8.05 -22.66 26.03
CA ARG A 201 -9.07 -21.85 25.38
C ARG A 201 -8.44 -20.98 24.31
N ARG A 202 -9.12 -20.77 23.18
CA ARG A 202 -8.67 -19.85 22.12
C ARG A 202 -8.46 -18.42 22.61
N ALA A 203 -9.17 -18.03 23.67
CA ALA A 203 -8.99 -16.74 24.33
C ALA A 203 -7.60 -16.55 24.97
N ASP A 204 -6.88 -17.66 25.25
CA ASP A 204 -5.55 -17.65 25.89
C ASP A 204 -4.40 -17.60 24.87
N ALA A 205 -4.70 -17.64 23.56
CA ALA A 205 -3.70 -17.50 22.50
C ALA A 205 -3.04 -16.12 22.58
N ASP A 206 -1.71 -16.06 22.35
CA ASP A 206 -0.94 -14.81 22.41
C ASP A 206 -1.48 -13.79 21.37
N PRO A 207 -2.17 -12.72 21.80
CA PRO A 207 -2.77 -11.75 20.88
C PRO A 207 -1.71 -11.03 20.02
N ARG A 208 -0.45 -10.98 20.49
CA ARG A 208 0.63 -10.28 19.79
C ARG A 208 1.08 -11.04 18.54
N ARG A 209 1.19 -12.38 18.64
CA ARG A 209 1.59 -13.23 17.50
C ARG A 209 0.58 -13.15 16.36
N LEU A 210 -0.70 -13.27 16.69
CA LEU A 210 -1.80 -13.13 15.72
C LEU A 210 -1.83 -11.74 15.06
N ALA A 211 -1.63 -10.69 15.86
CA ALA A 211 -1.56 -9.32 15.34
C ALA A 211 -0.38 -9.11 14.37
N ASP A 212 0.78 -9.74 14.65
CA ASP A 212 1.96 -9.61 13.79
C ASP A 212 1.82 -10.41 12.49
N ASP A 213 1.22 -11.58 12.49
CA ASP A 213 0.93 -12.36 11.28
C ASP A 213 -0.06 -11.62 10.37
N ARG A 214 -1.10 -11.00 10.95
CA ARG A 214 -2.07 -10.17 10.21
C ARG A 214 -1.44 -8.94 9.60
N ARG A 215 -0.52 -8.26 10.32
CA ARG A 215 0.20 -7.09 9.81
C ARG A 215 1.13 -7.47 8.67
N ARG A 216 1.84 -8.60 8.79
CA ARG A 216 2.70 -9.11 7.71
C ARG A 216 1.88 -9.38 6.46
N LEU A 217 0.79 -10.11 6.56
CA LEU A 217 -0.10 -10.41 5.43
C LEU A 217 -0.61 -9.13 4.74
N ALA A 218 -1.08 -8.15 5.51
CA ALA A 218 -1.54 -6.86 4.96
C ALA A 218 -0.40 -6.09 4.25
N GLY A 219 0.81 -6.11 4.83
CA GLY A 219 2.01 -5.52 4.24
C GLY A 219 2.41 -6.20 2.93
N ASP A 220 2.44 -7.52 2.90
CA ASP A 220 2.81 -8.32 1.73
C ASP A 220 1.82 -8.15 0.59
N ILE A 221 0.51 -8.10 0.87
CA ILE A 221 -0.53 -7.80 -0.13
C ILE A 221 -0.30 -6.41 -0.76
N THR A 222 0.00 -5.40 0.05
CA THR A 222 0.27 -4.05 -0.44
C THR A 222 1.57 -4.00 -1.26
N GLN A 223 2.63 -4.65 -0.78
CA GLN A 223 3.91 -4.72 -1.49
C GLN A 223 3.77 -5.47 -2.82
N LEU A 224 3.05 -6.59 -2.84
CA LEU A 224 2.77 -7.35 -4.05
C LEU A 224 2.00 -6.50 -5.07
N ARG A 225 1.05 -5.68 -4.62
CA ARG A 225 0.29 -4.75 -5.47
C ARG A 225 1.20 -3.69 -6.11
N ILE A 226 2.09 -3.09 -5.35
CA ILE A 226 3.06 -2.12 -5.86
C ILE A 226 4.00 -2.79 -6.87
N LEU A 227 4.56 -3.96 -6.52
CA LEU A 227 5.50 -4.68 -7.36
C LEU A 227 4.86 -5.16 -8.69
N SER A 228 3.59 -5.56 -8.65
CA SER A 228 2.85 -6.01 -9.83
C SER A 228 2.67 -4.93 -10.90
N THR A 229 2.79 -3.64 -10.54
CA THR A 229 2.71 -2.53 -11.51
C THR A 229 3.90 -2.50 -12.46
N HIS A 230 5.02 -3.13 -12.09
CA HIS A 230 6.21 -3.26 -12.94
C HIS A 230 6.16 -4.49 -13.87
N VAL A 231 5.27 -5.45 -13.60
CA VAL A 231 5.14 -6.70 -14.40
C VAL A 231 4.91 -6.47 -15.89
N PRO A 232 4.10 -5.49 -16.34
CA PRO A 232 3.92 -5.21 -17.77
C PRO A 232 5.22 -4.82 -18.50
N PHE A 233 6.24 -4.36 -17.77
CA PHE A 233 7.53 -3.95 -18.32
C PHE A 233 8.59 -5.07 -18.26
N ASP A 234 8.22 -6.27 -17.77
CA ASP A 234 9.14 -7.40 -17.72
C ASP A 234 9.43 -7.96 -19.13
N THR A 235 10.60 -8.54 -19.28
CA THR A 235 11.07 -9.14 -20.55
C THR A 235 10.62 -10.57 -20.74
N THR A 236 10.21 -11.22 -19.66
CA THR A 236 9.79 -12.62 -19.64
C THR A 236 8.29 -12.77 -19.93
N HIS A 237 7.83 -14.02 -20.08
CA HIS A 237 6.41 -14.34 -20.24
C HIS A 237 5.54 -13.87 -19.06
N LEU A 238 6.15 -13.50 -17.92
CA LEU A 238 5.45 -12.93 -16.76
C LEU A 238 4.59 -11.71 -17.11
N ARG A 239 4.98 -10.88 -18.07
CA ARG A 239 4.19 -9.74 -18.52
C ARG A 239 2.76 -10.11 -18.94
N TRP A 240 2.56 -11.33 -19.45
CA TRP A 240 1.28 -11.80 -19.93
C TRP A 240 0.38 -12.28 -18.79
N THR A 241 0.97 -12.62 -17.64
CA THR A 241 0.25 -13.03 -16.43
C THR A 241 -0.17 -11.88 -15.53
N ALA A 242 0.14 -10.61 -15.89
CA ALA A 242 -0.12 -9.43 -15.06
C ALA A 242 -1.58 -9.28 -14.64
N GLY A 243 -2.53 -9.72 -15.48
CA GLY A 243 -3.96 -9.75 -15.16
C GLY A 243 -4.30 -10.77 -14.08
N ALA A 244 -3.78 -12.00 -14.21
CA ALA A 244 -3.99 -13.09 -13.26
C ALA A 244 -3.34 -12.77 -11.90
N ILE A 245 -2.13 -12.19 -11.89
CA ILE A 245 -1.46 -11.74 -10.66
C ILE A 245 -2.31 -10.70 -9.92
N ARG A 246 -2.87 -9.71 -10.63
CA ARG A 246 -3.74 -8.69 -10.02
C ARG A 246 -5.04 -9.30 -9.48
N ALA A 247 -5.68 -10.17 -10.25
CA ALA A 247 -6.87 -10.88 -9.79
C ALA A 247 -6.58 -11.75 -8.55
N MET A 248 -5.42 -12.40 -8.51
CA MET A 248 -4.95 -13.16 -7.35
C MET A 248 -4.81 -12.29 -6.11
N GLN A 249 -4.19 -11.09 -6.25
CA GLN A 249 -4.07 -10.12 -5.16
C GLN A 249 -5.42 -9.69 -4.61
N ASP A 250 -6.38 -9.41 -5.50
CA ASP A 250 -7.73 -9.02 -5.10
C ASP A 250 -8.44 -10.18 -4.38
N ARG A 251 -8.23 -11.43 -4.80
CA ARG A 251 -8.79 -12.62 -4.15
C ARG A 251 -8.19 -12.88 -2.77
N VAL A 252 -6.87 -12.81 -2.64
CA VAL A 252 -6.20 -12.96 -1.33
C VAL A 252 -6.64 -11.85 -0.38
N ALA A 253 -6.80 -10.62 -0.86
CA ALA A 253 -7.35 -9.53 -0.07
C ALA A 253 -8.79 -9.80 0.40
N ALA A 254 -9.64 -10.35 -0.47
CA ALA A 254 -11.02 -10.71 -0.16
C ALA A 254 -11.14 -11.88 0.85
N LEU A 255 -10.12 -12.76 0.95
CA LEU A 255 -10.08 -13.83 1.97
C LEU A 255 -9.86 -13.30 3.39
N THR A 256 -9.17 -12.18 3.56
CA THR A 256 -8.77 -11.66 4.88
C THR A 256 -9.97 -11.37 5.80
N PRO A 257 -11.06 -10.70 5.37
CA PRO A 257 -12.23 -10.50 6.21
C PRO A 257 -12.92 -11.83 6.60
N ALA A 258 -12.93 -12.82 5.71
CA ALA A 258 -13.50 -14.14 5.99
C ALA A 258 -12.67 -14.91 7.02
N LEU A 259 -11.31 -14.89 6.91
CA LEU A 259 -10.39 -15.44 7.90
C LEU A 259 -10.62 -14.82 9.29
N SER A 260 -10.66 -13.49 9.35
CA SER A 260 -10.91 -12.79 10.61
C SER A 260 -12.31 -13.04 11.16
N ALA A 261 -13.31 -13.28 10.30
CA ALA A 261 -14.67 -13.61 10.71
C ALA A 261 -14.77 -15.03 11.30
N VAL A 262 -14.10 -16.03 10.71
CA VAL A 262 -14.03 -17.40 11.25
C VAL A 262 -13.45 -17.38 12.67
N GLU A 263 -12.35 -16.66 12.88
CA GLU A 263 -11.75 -16.49 14.19
C GLU A 263 -12.74 -15.94 15.23
N ASP A 264 -13.42 -14.84 14.90
CA ASP A 264 -14.41 -14.20 15.78
C ASP A 264 -15.61 -15.14 16.06
N ARG A 265 -16.05 -15.94 15.06
CA ARG A 265 -17.17 -16.90 15.25
C ARG A 265 -16.76 -18.08 16.11
N LEU A 266 -15.54 -18.59 15.98
CA LEU A 266 -15.03 -19.65 16.84
C LEU A 266 -14.92 -19.18 18.30
N LEU A 267 -14.39 -17.98 18.55
CA LEU A 267 -14.35 -17.39 19.89
C LEU A 267 -15.77 -17.18 20.47
N ALA A 268 -16.70 -16.69 19.66
CA ALA A 268 -18.07 -16.46 20.09
C ALA A 268 -18.81 -17.78 20.38
N LEU A 269 -18.55 -18.82 19.60
CA LEU A 269 -19.14 -20.14 19.79
C LEU A 269 -18.62 -20.81 21.06
N GLU A 270 -17.30 -20.73 21.30
CA GLU A 270 -16.68 -21.23 22.55
C GLU A 270 -17.22 -20.50 23.79
N GLN A 271 -17.46 -19.17 23.68
CA GLN A 271 -18.09 -18.38 24.75
C GLN A 271 -19.55 -18.77 25.00
N ALA A 272 -20.30 -19.08 23.93
CA ALA A 272 -21.72 -19.39 24.01
C ALA A 272 -22.02 -20.83 24.48
N GLU A 273 -21.18 -21.79 24.08
CA GLU A 273 -21.37 -23.24 24.33
C GLU A 273 -20.43 -23.79 25.40
N GLY A 274 -19.48 -22.98 25.90
CA GLY A 274 -18.45 -23.37 26.87
C GLY A 274 -17.27 -24.14 26.28
N ALA A 275 -17.46 -24.87 25.19
CA ALA A 275 -16.43 -25.58 24.43
C ALA A 275 -16.87 -25.70 22.94
N ILE A 276 -15.93 -25.99 22.05
CA ILE A 276 -16.25 -26.33 20.67
C ILE A 276 -16.86 -27.73 20.62
N ALA A 277 -18.06 -27.84 20.09
CA ALA A 277 -18.75 -29.12 19.97
C ALA A 277 -18.01 -30.08 19.01
N PRO A 278 -18.09 -31.43 19.23
CA PRO A 278 -17.33 -32.41 18.46
C PRO A 278 -17.61 -32.39 16.96
N ASP A 279 -18.82 -32.09 16.54
CA ASP A 279 -19.22 -31.94 15.12
C ASP A 279 -18.52 -30.75 14.44
N VAL A 280 -18.45 -29.64 15.15
CA VAL A 280 -17.71 -28.45 14.68
C VAL A 280 -16.20 -28.74 14.64
N ALA A 281 -15.65 -29.39 15.68
CA ALA A 281 -14.24 -29.77 15.72
C ALA A 281 -13.85 -30.71 14.55
N ALA A 282 -14.70 -31.70 14.23
CA ALA A 282 -14.49 -32.59 13.10
C ALA A 282 -14.52 -31.85 11.77
N LEU A 283 -15.47 -30.91 11.59
CA LEU A 283 -15.53 -30.06 10.38
C LEU A 283 -14.29 -29.18 10.23
N LEU A 284 -13.79 -28.58 11.32
CA LEU A 284 -12.56 -27.78 11.30
C LEU A 284 -11.36 -28.63 10.90
N ALA A 285 -11.24 -29.85 11.43
CA ALA A 285 -10.19 -30.79 11.07
C ALA A 285 -10.26 -31.19 9.59
N GLN A 286 -11.47 -31.50 9.07
CA GLN A 286 -11.73 -31.82 7.69
C GLN A 286 -11.38 -30.63 6.75
N THR A 287 -11.75 -29.41 7.13
CA THR A 287 -11.41 -28.19 6.39
C THR A 287 -9.90 -27.99 6.34
N GLY A 288 -9.23 -28.15 7.48
CA GLY A 288 -7.77 -28.04 7.58
C GLY A 288 -7.04 -29.09 6.76
N GLN A 289 -7.54 -30.32 6.70
CA GLN A 289 -6.99 -31.39 5.84
C GLN A 289 -7.15 -31.04 4.36
N TRP A 290 -8.35 -30.64 3.93
CA TRP A 290 -8.61 -30.25 2.55
C TRP A 290 -7.68 -29.09 2.11
N LEU A 291 -7.47 -28.10 2.95
CA LEU A 291 -6.58 -26.98 2.67
C LEU A 291 -5.11 -27.40 2.45
N ARG A 292 -4.64 -28.38 3.21
CA ARG A 292 -3.29 -28.94 3.03
C ARG A 292 -3.16 -29.67 1.70
N GLU A 293 -4.15 -30.45 1.33
CA GLU A 293 -4.20 -31.23 0.09
C GLU A 293 -4.33 -30.34 -1.14
N GLU A 294 -5.22 -29.35 -1.12
CA GLU A 294 -5.35 -28.36 -2.20
C GLU A 294 -4.05 -27.58 -2.40
N GLY A 295 -3.37 -27.23 -1.30
CA GLY A 295 -2.07 -26.58 -1.36
C GLY A 295 -0.94 -27.45 -1.90
N ALA A 296 -1.05 -28.77 -1.84
CA ALA A 296 -0.13 -29.72 -2.41
C ALA A 296 -0.50 -30.11 -3.86
N GLY A 297 -1.63 -29.60 -4.39
CA GLY A 297 -2.15 -29.98 -5.72
C GLY A 297 -2.71 -31.41 -5.79
N THR A 298 -3.00 -32.01 -4.64
CA THR A 298 -3.50 -33.40 -4.50
C THR A 298 -4.97 -33.45 -4.13
N SER A 299 -5.67 -32.32 -4.13
CA SER A 299 -7.09 -32.23 -3.77
C SER A 299 -7.97 -32.85 -4.86
N ASP A 300 -8.94 -33.67 -4.41
CA ASP A 300 -9.94 -34.31 -5.26
C ASP A 300 -11.28 -33.57 -5.18
N ASP A 301 -11.98 -33.44 -6.31
CA ASP A 301 -13.32 -32.82 -6.36
C ASP A 301 -14.32 -33.55 -5.47
N ALA A 302 -14.18 -34.87 -5.28
CA ALA A 302 -15.03 -35.67 -4.38
C ALA A 302 -14.90 -35.21 -2.92
N ARG A 303 -13.68 -34.92 -2.47
CA ARG A 303 -13.43 -34.41 -1.11
C ARG A 303 -13.99 -33.00 -0.90
N LEU A 304 -13.90 -32.15 -1.90
CA LEU A 304 -14.54 -30.83 -1.85
C LEU A 304 -16.05 -30.95 -1.75
N GLN A 305 -16.68 -31.86 -2.50
CA GLN A 305 -18.12 -32.11 -2.41
C GLN A 305 -18.51 -32.65 -1.04
N ALA A 306 -17.72 -33.56 -0.48
CA ALA A 306 -17.94 -34.07 0.87
C ALA A 306 -17.83 -32.94 1.93
N LEU A 307 -16.82 -32.05 1.83
CA LEU A 307 -16.67 -30.91 2.71
C LEU A 307 -17.86 -29.95 2.59
N ARG A 308 -18.31 -29.65 1.37
CA ARG A 308 -19.51 -28.81 1.14
C ARG A 308 -20.77 -29.42 1.74
N ALA A 309 -20.93 -30.75 1.63
CA ALA A 309 -22.06 -31.44 2.25
C ALA A 309 -22.02 -31.31 3.78
N THR A 310 -20.85 -31.46 4.41
CA THR A 310 -20.67 -31.27 5.85
C THR A 310 -20.95 -29.82 6.30
N LEU A 311 -20.47 -28.83 5.53
CA LEU A 311 -20.75 -27.40 5.76
C LEU A 311 -22.26 -27.11 5.65
N ALA A 312 -22.93 -27.67 4.65
CA ALA A 312 -24.37 -27.54 4.46
C ALA A 312 -25.17 -28.22 5.62
N ALA A 313 -24.69 -29.36 6.11
CA ALA A 313 -25.28 -30.03 7.27
C ALA A 313 -25.17 -29.20 8.54
N LEU A 314 -24.01 -28.59 8.82
CA LEU A 314 -23.85 -27.67 9.96
C LEU A 314 -24.78 -26.45 9.81
N ALA A 315 -24.90 -25.88 8.61
CA ALA A 315 -25.79 -24.76 8.34
C ALA A 315 -27.27 -25.11 8.43
N ALA A 316 -27.64 -26.39 8.23
CA ALA A 316 -29.00 -26.90 8.34
C ALA A 316 -29.37 -27.37 9.77
N THR A 317 -28.54 -27.08 10.79
CA THR A 317 -28.80 -27.45 12.19
C THR A 317 -30.23 -27.08 12.59
N ARG A 318 -31.04 -28.09 12.93
CA ARG A 318 -32.44 -27.91 13.35
C ARG A 318 -32.52 -27.32 14.76
N PRO A 319 -33.63 -26.65 15.09
CA PRO A 319 -33.90 -26.27 16.49
C PRO A 319 -33.85 -27.51 17.39
N ASP A 320 -32.87 -27.54 18.28
CA ASP A 320 -32.75 -28.56 19.32
C ASP A 320 -32.78 -27.87 20.69
N ALA A 321 -33.40 -28.49 21.68
CA ALA A 321 -33.45 -27.93 23.02
C ALA A 321 -32.07 -27.75 23.68
N SER A 322 -31.05 -28.46 23.17
CA SER A 322 -29.66 -28.39 23.66
C SER A 322 -28.88 -27.20 23.09
N ILE A 323 -29.32 -26.59 21.96
CA ILE A 323 -28.60 -25.52 21.27
C ILE A 323 -29.41 -24.22 21.37
N SER A 324 -28.80 -23.20 21.98
CA SER A 324 -29.46 -21.88 22.04
C SER A 324 -29.70 -21.28 20.65
N PRO A 325 -30.71 -20.44 20.46
CA PRO A 325 -30.93 -19.72 19.19
C PRO A 325 -29.70 -18.96 18.73
N TRP A 326 -28.92 -18.38 19.65
CA TRP A 326 -27.68 -17.72 19.37
C TRP A 326 -26.58 -18.69 18.93
N GLY A 327 -26.43 -19.84 19.58
CA GLY A 327 -25.49 -20.90 19.19
C GLY A 327 -25.78 -21.40 17.77
N ARG A 328 -27.07 -21.60 17.42
CA ARG A 328 -27.52 -21.97 16.09
C ARG A 328 -27.14 -20.89 15.05
N ALA A 329 -27.38 -19.61 15.34
CA ALA A 329 -27.00 -18.51 14.46
C ALA A 329 -25.50 -18.47 14.20
N LEU A 330 -24.68 -18.68 15.24
CA LEU A 330 -23.21 -18.75 15.16
C LEU A 330 -22.75 -19.93 14.31
N ARG A 331 -23.34 -21.11 14.42
CA ARG A 331 -23.03 -22.30 13.61
C ARG A 331 -23.32 -22.07 12.14
N ILE A 332 -24.47 -21.48 11.80
CA ILE A 332 -24.83 -21.10 10.43
C ILE A 332 -23.81 -20.07 9.89
N ALA A 333 -23.47 -19.06 10.69
CA ALA A 333 -22.52 -18.03 10.28
C ALA A 333 -21.10 -18.58 10.11
N LEU A 334 -20.67 -19.53 10.97
CA LEU A 334 -19.37 -20.20 10.83
C LEU A 334 -19.32 -21.03 9.53
N ALA A 335 -20.37 -21.83 9.26
CA ALA A 335 -20.45 -22.62 8.04
C ALA A 335 -20.38 -21.74 6.79
N GLY A 336 -21.11 -20.62 6.74
CA GLY A 336 -21.08 -19.68 5.63
C GLY A 336 -19.71 -19.03 5.41
N ARG A 337 -19.01 -18.69 6.48
CA ARG A 337 -17.64 -18.13 6.37
C ARG A 337 -16.59 -19.15 5.98
N LEU A 338 -16.72 -20.41 6.43
CA LEU A 338 -15.85 -21.50 5.98
C LEU A 338 -16.10 -21.82 4.49
N GLU A 339 -17.36 -21.83 4.03
CA GLU A 339 -17.69 -22.01 2.61
C GLU A 339 -17.06 -20.91 1.74
N GLU A 340 -17.16 -19.65 2.16
CA GLU A 340 -16.53 -18.50 1.49
C GLU A 340 -15.00 -18.65 1.42
N LEU A 341 -14.37 -19.12 2.48
CA LEU A 341 -12.93 -19.40 2.53
C LEU A 341 -12.53 -20.52 1.59
N VAL A 342 -13.26 -21.63 1.57
CA VAL A 342 -13.00 -22.79 0.70
C VAL A 342 -13.11 -22.37 -0.78
N GLU A 343 -14.16 -21.64 -1.15
CA GLU A 343 -14.35 -21.16 -2.52
C GLU A 343 -13.29 -20.13 -2.93
N GLY A 344 -12.98 -19.20 -2.07
CA GLY A 344 -11.95 -18.19 -2.29
C GLY A 344 -10.57 -18.82 -2.42
N TRP A 345 -10.24 -19.82 -1.60
CA TRP A 345 -8.98 -20.56 -1.65
C TRP A 345 -8.82 -21.33 -2.97
N ARG A 346 -9.89 -22.02 -3.39
CA ARG A 346 -9.90 -22.72 -4.68
C ARG A 346 -9.73 -21.77 -5.87
N ALA A 347 -10.34 -20.58 -5.79
CA ALA A 347 -10.12 -19.55 -6.80
C ALA A 347 -8.65 -19.08 -6.85
N CYS A 348 -8.00 -18.94 -5.68
CA CYS A 348 -6.58 -18.62 -5.60
C CYS A 348 -5.70 -19.75 -6.20
N ALA A 349 -6.00 -21.02 -5.90
CA ALA A 349 -5.26 -22.18 -6.44
C ALA A 349 -5.36 -22.22 -7.97
N ARG A 350 -6.55 -22.00 -8.54
CA ARG A 350 -6.75 -21.92 -10.00
C ARG A 350 -5.98 -20.77 -10.64
N LEU A 351 -6.04 -19.58 -10.05
CA LEU A 351 -5.28 -18.42 -10.54
C LEU A 351 -3.77 -18.66 -10.47
N ARG A 352 -3.31 -19.38 -9.44
CA ARG A 352 -1.89 -19.75 -9.32
C ARG A 352 -1.46 -20.72 -10.43
N ALA A 353 -2.30 -21.70 -10.77
CA ALA A 353 -2.08 -22.58 -11.90
C ALA A 353 -2.09 -21.82 -13.24
N ASP A 354 -3.06 -20.91 -13.44
CA ASP A 354 -3.12 -20.04 -14.64
C ASP A 354 -1.85 -19.18 -14.80
N ILE A 355 -1.26 -18.72 -13.69
CA ILE A 355 0.01 -17.98 -13.69
C ILE A 355 1.16 -18.90 -14.10
N ASP A 356 1.25 -20.11 -13.58
CA ASP A 356 2.30 -21.08 -13.92
C ASP A 356 2.23 -21.50 -15.39
N ASP A 357 1.05 -21.75 -15.91
CA ASP A 357 0.85 -22.08 -17.33
C ASP A 357 1.18 -20.89 -18.24
N GLY A 358 0.81 -19.68 -17.84
CA GLY A 358 1.18 -18.46 -18.54
C GLY A 358 2.69 -18.23 -18.60
N LEU A 359 3.43 -18.60 -17.54
CA LEU A 359 4.90 -18.53 -17.49
C LEU A 359 5.56 -19.55 -18.44
N LYS A 360 4.96 -20.71 -18.64
CA LYS A 360 5.41 -21.72 -19.59
C LYS A 360 5.07 -21.36 -21.05
N GLY A 361 4.31 -20.27 -21.26
CA GLY A 361 3.90 -19.80 -22.59
C GLY A 361 2.75 -20.62 -23.21
N ALA A 362 2.09 -21.47 -22.42
CA ALA A 362 1.14 -22.44 -22.95
C ALA A 362 -0.22 -21.83 -23.36
N VAL A 363 -0.74 -20.83 -22.68
CA VAL A 363 -2.01 -20.14 -23.03
C VAL A 363 -2.03 -18.75 -22.39
N PRO A 364 -2.54 -17.70 -23.05
CA PRO A 364 -2.79 -16.45 -22.35
C PRO A 364 -3.84 -16.69 -21.25
N PRO A 365 -3.54 -16.33 -19.99
CA PRO A 365 -4.46 -16.57 -18.89
C PRO A 365 -5.80 -15.89 -19.17
N ARG A 366 -6.90 -16.51 -18.74
CA ARG A 366 -8.25 -15.96 -18.87
C ARG A 366 -8.26 -14.50 -18.44
N ARG A 367 -8.95 -13.65 -19.19
CA ARG A 367 -9.16 -12.25 -18.77
C ARG A 367 -10.01 -12.23 -17.52
N VAL A 368 -9.36 -12.26 -16.36
CA VAL A 368 -10.04 -12.12 -15.06
C VAL A 368 -10.18 -10.64 -14.77
N ALA A 369 -11.38 -10.21 -14.40
CA ALA A 369 -11.60 -8.84 -13.97
C ALA A 369 -10.82 -8.57 -12.67
N ALA A 370 -9.97 -7.55 -12.69
CA ALA A 370 -9.23 -7.07 -11.53
C ALA A 370 -9.70 -5.67 -11.16
N LEU A 371 -9.65 -5.33 -9.88
CA LEU A 371 -10.15 -4.06 -9.33
C LEU A 371 -9.32 -2.83 -9.77
N GLY A 372 -8.12 -3.03 -10.29
CA GLY A 372 -7.24 -1.96 -10.73
C GLY A 372 -6.53 -1.20 -9.57
N ASN A 373 -5.65 -0.27 -9.93
CA ASN A 373 -4.76 0.39 -8.97
C ASN A 373 -5.38 1.56 -8.19
N ARG A 374 -6.56 2.04 -8.58
CA ARG A 374 -7.26 3.17 -7.94
C ARG A 374 -7.92 2.82 -6.60
N VAL A 375 -7.77 1.59 -6.17
CA VAL A 375 -8.42 1.06 -4.96
C VAL A 375 -7.66 1.41 -3.68
N LEU A 376 -6.39 1.83 -3.74
CA LEU A 376 -5.59 2.17 -2.55
C LEU A 376 -6.10 3.43 -1.85
N HIS A 377 -5.86 3.50 -0.53
CA HIS A 377 -6.22 4.67 0.26
C HIS A 377 -5.41 5.90 -0.16
N LEU A 378 -6.11 7.02 -0.41
CA LEU A 378 -5.54 8.31 -0.77
C LEU A 378 -5.81 9.35 0.33
N ASP A 379 -4.73 9.88 0.89
CA ASP A 379 -4.83 10.96 1.88
C ASP A 379 -4.68 12.33 1.22
N ARG A 380 -5.82 12.89 0.77
CA ARG A 380 -5.85 14.20 0.11
C ARG A 380 -5.29 15.34 0.96
N GLY A 381 -5.46 15.29 2.28
CA GLY A 381 -4.98 16.34 3.13
C GLY A 381 -3.48 16.29 3.35
N MET A 382 -2.90 15.08 3.47
CA MET A 382 -1.44 14.96 3.52
C MET A 382 -0.80 15.37 2.19
N ALA A 383 -1.44 15.08 1.05
CA ALA A 383 -0.98 15.55 -0.25
C ALA A 383 -0.97 17.08 -0.33
N LEU A 384 -2.04 17.74 0.13
CA LEU A 384 -2.13 19.18 0.12
C LEU A 384 -1.13 19.85 1.10
N LEU A 385 -0.97 19.29 2.31
CA LEU A 385 0.03 19.77 3.27
C LEU A 385 1.46 19.60 2.73
N SER A 386 1.75 18.49 2.05
CA SER A 386 3.06 18.30 1.43
C SER A 386 3.32 19.29 0.29
N ALA A 387 2.32 19.54 -0.55
CA ALA A 387 2.39 20.54 -1.61
C ALA A 387 2.61 21.95 -1.03
N LEU A 388 1.87 22.31 0.03
CA LEU A 388 2.03 23.59 0.72
C LEU A 388 3.42 23.73 1.34
N ALA A 389 3.94 22.66 1.98
CA ALA A 389 5.29 22.66 2.52
C ALA A 389 6.36 22.90 1.44
N ALA A 390 6.21 22.26 0.27
CA ALA A 390 7.11 22.48 -0.86
C ALA A 390 7.04 23.93 -1.36
N VAL A 391 5.85 24.47 -1.55
CA VAL A 391 5.66 25.88 -2.00
C VAL A 391 6.31 26.83 -0.99
N LEU A 392 6.05 26.68 0.29
CA LEU A 392 6.60 27.55 1.33
C LEU A 392 8.12 27.45 1.44
N ALA A 393 8.69 26.24 1.34
CA ALA A 393 10.14 26.04 1.39
C ALA A 393 10.85 26.69 0.20
N ILE A 394 10.29 26.55 -1.01
CA ILE A 394 10.81 27.18 -2.22
C ILE A 394 10.71 28.71 -2.13
N CYS A 395 9.56 29.24 -1.73
CA CYS A 395 9.37 30.68 -1.56
C CYS A 395 10.29 31.27 -0.49
N LEU A 396 10.51 30.57 0.63
CA LEU A 396 11.42 30.99 1.69
C LEU A 396 12.87 31.09 1.19
N CYS A 397 13.36 30.04 0.51
CA CYS A 397 14.70 30.03 -0.07
C CYS A 397 14.84 31.06 -1.19
N GLY A 398 13.82 31.22 -2.04
CA GLY A 398 13.79 32.22 -3.12
C GLY A 398 13.80 33.65 -2.59
N ALA A 399 12.98 33.95 -1.55
CA ALA A 399 12.97 35.24 -0.90
C ALA A 399 14.33 35.57 -0.27
N PHE A 400 14.92 34.60 0.44
CA PHE A 400 16.26 34.76 0.99
C PHE A 400 17.30 35.04 -0.12
N TRP A 401 17.24 34.31 -1.23
CA TRP A 401 18.13 34.52 -2.37
C TRP A 401 17.98 35.91 -3.00
N ILE A 402 16.74 36.36 -3.26
CA ILE A 402 16.45 37.66 -3.86
C ILE A 402 16.92 38.79 -2.92
N LEU A 403 16.64 38.69 -1.62
CA LEU A 403 16.99 39.72 -0.64
C LEU A 403 18.51 39.84 -0.38
N THR A 404 19.24 38.73 -0.42
CA THR A 404 20.68 38.71 -0.10
C THR A 404 21.58 38.81 -1.34
N GLY A 405 21.06 38.55 -2.54
CA GLY A 405 21.86 38.44 -3.75
C GLY A 405 22.89 37.29 -3.73
N TRP A 406 22.68 36.28 -2.86
CA TRP A 406 23.63 35.19 -2.70
C TRP A 406 23.81 34.36 -3.98
N SER A 407 25.05 34.25 -4.47
CA SER A 407 25.35 33.59 -5.77
C SER A 407 24.89 32.13 -5.83
N MET A 408 24.83 31.41 -4.71
CA MET A 408 24.34 30.02 -4.62
C MET A 408 22.89 29.88 -4.18
N GLY A 409 22.13 30.96 -4.13
CA GLY A 409 20.72 30.96 -3.74
C GLY A 409 19.86 30.10 -4.66
N SER A 410 20.19 30.03 -5.94
CA SER A 410 19.53 29.11 -6.91
C SER A 410 19.68 27.65 -6.50
N ALA A 411 20.87 27.24 -6.05
CA ALA A 411 21.12 25.88 -5.58
C ALA A 411 20.33 25.54 -4.30
N ALA A 412 20.22 26.50 -3.37
CA ALA A 412 19.43 26.33 -2.16
C ALA A 412 17.93 26.14 -2.47
N THR A 413 17.37 26.99 -3.35
CA THR A 413 15.96 26.93 -3.74
C THR A 413 15.64 25.63 -4.50
N MET A 414 16.54 25.22 -5.40
CA MET A 414 16.47 23.96 -6.11
C MET A 414 16.47 22.74 -5.16
N MET A 415 17.40 22.73 -4.19
CA MET A 415 17.48 21.62 -3.22
C MET A 415 16.25 21.57 -2.33
N ALA A 416 15.71 22.69 -1.90
CA ALA A 416 14.45 22.74 -1.16
C ALA A 416 13.32 22.07 -1.94
N ALA A 417 13.18 22.36 -3.23
CA ALA A 417 12.19 21.71 -4.10
C ALA A 417 12.38 20.21 -4.20
N VAL A 418 13.63 19.75 -4.45
CA VAL A 418 13.95 18.33 -4.58
C VAL A 418 13.62 17.55 -3.31
N PHE A 419 14.05 18.05 -2.14
CA PHE A 419 13.87 17.32 -0.88
C PHE A 419 12.43 17.31 -0.39
N CYS A 420 11.68 18.39 -0.58
CA CYS A 420 10.24 18.40 -0.33
C CYS A 420 9.49 17.40 -1.21
N CYS A 421 9.89 17.22 -2.48
CA CYS A 421 9.27 16.26 -3.38
C CYS A 421 9.68 14.82 -3.06
N PHE A 422 10.97 14.57 -2.86
CA PHE A 422 11.53 13.22 -2.75
C PHE A 422 11.01 12.45 -1.53
N PHE A 423 10.84 13.14 -0.40
CA PHE A 423 10.38 12.55 0.85
C PHE A 423 8.88 12.75 1.14
N ALA A 424 8.13 13.37 0.24
CA ALA A 424 6.71 13.69 0.44
C ALA A 424 5.81 12.48 0.68
N THR A 425 6.18 11.31 0.14
CA THR A 425 5.43 10.05 0.30
C THR A 425 5.55 9.44 1.70
N MET A 426 6.51 9.90 2.51
CA MET A 426 6.68 9.43 3.89
C MET A 426 5.73 10.13 4.82
N ASP A 427 5.26 9.45 5.86
CA ASP A 427 4.36 10.02 6.86
C ASP A 427 5.04 11.12 7.66
N ASP A 428 6.24 10.85 8.16
CA ASP A 428 7.15 11.82 8.75
C ASP A 428 8.42 11.88 7.90
N PRO A 429 8.54 12.87 7.01
CA PRO A 429 9.71 13.02 6.16
C PRO A 429 10.93 13.60 6.87
N VAL A 430 10.74 14.28 8.02
CA VAL A 430 11.81 15.02 8.69
C VAL A 430 13.00 14.13 9.10
N PRO A 431 12.81 12.98 9.76
CA PRO A 431 13.93 12.08 10.08
C PRO A 431 14.67 11.57 8.84
N ALA A 432 13.95 11.31 7.74
CA ALA A 432 14.54 10.86 6.49
C ALA A 432 15.35 11.97 5.81
N ILE A 433 14.86 13.20 5.79
CA ILE A 433 15.59 14.38 5.29
C ILE A 433 16.85 14.61 6.14
N GLN A 434 16.74 14.57 7.47
CA GLN A 434 17.89 14.69 8.37
C GLN A 434 18.92 13.55 8.18
N GLY A 435 18.42 12.32 8.01
CA GLY A 435 19.27 11.18 7.70
C GLY A 435 20.01 11.37 6.37
N PHE A 436 19.33 11.86 5.35
CA PHE A 436 19.95 12.18 4.07
C PHE A 436 20.98 13.31 4.20
N LEU A 437 20.67 14.38 4.92
CA LEU A 437 21.60 15.47 5.22
C LEU A 437 22.86 14.96 5.90
N LYS A 438 22.73 14.10 6.91
CA LYS A 438 23.87 13.48 7.58
C LYS A 438 24.82 12.80 6.59
N TRP A 439 24.30 12.00 5.67
CA TRP A 439 25.11 11.29 4.70
C TRP A 439 25.65 12.21 3.59
N THR A 440 24.92 13.26 3.23
CA THR A 440 25.42 14.33 2.35
C THR A 440 26.62 15.05 3.00
N LEU A 441 26.57 15.34 4.30
CA LEU A 441 27.72 15.91 5.01
C LEU A 441 28.92 14.96 5.01
N TRP A 442 28.70 13.65 5.14
CA TRP A 442 29.76 12.65 5.02
C TRP A 442 30.32 12.52 3.59
N SER A 443 29.60 12.97 2.56
CA SER A 443 30.13 13.03 1.20
C SER A 443 31.16 14.14 0.99
N ILE A 444 31.15 15.21 1.82
CA ILE A 444 32.02 16.38 1.67
C ILE A 444 33.52 16.00 1.69
N PRO A 445 34.05 15.26 2.69
CA PRO A 445 35.47 14.89 2.69
C PRO A 445 35.83 13.97 1.52
N ILE A 446 34.92 13.10 1.09
CA ILE A 446 35.12 12.23 -0.08
C ILE A 446 35.23 13.10 -1.34
N SER A 447 34.30 14.03 -1.52
CA SER A 447 34.26 14.94 -2.66
C SER A 447 35.48 15.88 -2.67
N ALA A 448 35.87 16.38 -1.52
CA ALA A 448 37.09 17.22 -1.40
C ALA A 448 38.35 16.45 -1.83
N LEU A 449 38.50 15.17 -1.40
CA LEU A 449 39.60 14.32 -1.85
C LEU A 449 39.59 14.16 -3.37
N TYR A 450 38.41 13.92 -3.96
CA TYR A 450 38.30 13.79 -5.42
C TYR A 450 38.61 15.08 -6.14
N VAL A 451 37.95 16.19 -5.79
CA VAL A 451 38.07 17.47 -6.52
C VAL A 451 39.46 18.07 -6.37
N LEU A 452 40.04 18.03 -5.16
CA LEU A 452 41.28 18.72 -4.86
C LEU A 452 42.56 17.86 -5.10
N VAL A 453 42.45 16.53 -5.05
CA VAL A 453 43.61 15.66 -5.13
C VAL A 453 43.56 14.71 -6.33
N LEU A 454 42.48 13.95 -6.47
CA LEU A 454 42.46 12.84 -7.43
C LEU A 454 42.14 13.31 -8.86
N LEU A 455 41.14 14.16 -9.08
CA LEU A 455 40.73 14.63 -10.42
C LEU A 455 41.81 15.44 -11.13
N PRO A 456 42.62 16.31 -10.46
CA PRO A 456 43.70 17.00 -11.10
C PRO A 456 44.81 16.07 -11.65
N LEU A 457 44.89 14.83 -11.16
CA LEU A 457 45.85 13.82 -11.62
C LEU A 457 45.32 12.99 -12.79
N VAL A 458 44.03 13.15 -13.15
CA VAL A 458 43.38 12.37 -14.22
C VAL A 458 43.64 13.01 -15.57
N HIS A 459 44.28 12.28 -16.48
CA HIS A 459 44.62 12.76 -17.81
C HIS A 459 43.84 12.10 -18.93
N ASP A 460 43.23 10.95 -18.68
CA ASP A 460 42.43 10.21 -19.65
C ASP A 460 41.18 9.58 -19.03
N PHE A 461 40.25 9.14 -19.89
CA PHE A 461 39.02 8.55 -19.42
C PHE A 461 39.19 7.21 -18.69
N GLY A 462 40.19 6.40 -19.09
CA GLY A 462 40.49 5.13 -18.43
C GLY A 462 40.95 5.34 -16.98
N MET A 463 41.78 6.36 -16.75
CA MET A 463 42.19 6.77 -15.42
C MET A 463 41.03 7.30 -14.59
N LEU A 464 40.11 8.06 -15.19
CA LEU A 464 38.89 8.51 -14.54
C LEU A 464 38.05 7.32 -14.06
N VAL A 465 37.87 6.31 -14.93
CA VAL A 465 37.14 5.08 -14.57
C VAL A 465 37.81 4.37 -13.39
N ALA A 466 39.14 4.23 -13.41
CA ALA A 466 39.89 3.58 -12.34
C ALA A 466 39.77 4.33 -11.00
N VAL A 467 39.85 5.65 -11.04
CA VAL A 467 39.73 6.51 -9.84
C VAL A 467 38.30 6.50 -9.27
N CYS A 468 37.27 6.50 -10.13
CA CYS A 468 35.88 6.46 -9.68
C CYS A 468 35.44 5.06 -9.19
N ALA A 469 36.02 3.98 -9.71
CA ALA A 469 35.56 2.61 -9.44
C ALA A 469 35.44 2.26 -7.95
N PRO A 470 36.40 2.54 -7.07
CA PRO A 470 36.32 2.11 -5.67
C PRO A 470 35.09 2.66 -4.95
N VAL A 471 34.84 3.95 -5.06
CA VAL A 471 33.73 4.61 -4.34
C VAL A 471 32.38 4.26 -4.99
N PHE A 472 32.26 4.39 -6.31
CA PHE A 472 31.00 4.17 -6.99
C PHE A 472 30.56 2.70 -6.99
N MET A 473 31.51 1.74 -7.07
CA MET A 473 31.20 0.33 -6.92
C MET A 473 30.79 -0.01 -5.48
N LEU A 474 31.48 0.53 -4.47
CA LEU A 474 31.12 0.33 -3.08
C LEU A 474 29.73 0.87 -2.78
N LEU A 475 29.40 2.07 -3.25
CA LEU A 475 28.06 2.65 -3.12
C LEU A 475 27.02 1.79 -3.84
N GLY A 476 27.33 1.28 -5.03
CA GLY A 476 26.45 0.36 -5.77
C GLY A 476 26.16 -0.94 -5.01
N LEU A 477 27.15 -1.51 -4.30
CA LEU A 477 26.95 -2.69 -3.44
C LEU A 477 25.95 -2.41 -2.30
N TYR A 478 26.10 -1.25 -1.64
CA TYR A 478 25.17 -0.87 -0.58
C TYR A 478 23.79 -0.48 -1.11
N MET A 479 23.68 0.10 -2.31
CA MET A 479 22.40 0.38 -2.96
C MET A 479 21.58 -0.87 -3.29
N ALA A 480 22.25 -2.01 -3.48
CA ALA A 480 21.57 -3.29 -3.68
C ALA A 480 20.81 -3.78 -2.43
N ARG A 481 21.14 -3.25 -1.24
CA ARG A 481 20.53 -3.63 0.04
C ARG A 481 19.49 -2.62 0.48
N PRO A 482 18.21 -3.03 0.68
CA PRO A 482 17.14 -2.10 1.05
C PRO A 482 17.44 -1.25 2.30
N ALA A 483 18.08 -1.84 3.31
CA ALA A 483 18.43 -1.15 4.57
C ALA A 483 19.43 0.00 4.38
N TYR A 484 20.32 -0.10 3.39
CA TYR A 484 21.40 0.87 3.14
C TYR A 484 21.18 1.70 1.88
N PHE A 485 20.06 1.49 1.18
CA PHE A 485 19.74 2.18 -0.08
C PHE A 485 19.77 3.70 0.06
N MET A 486 19.06 4.25 1.08
CA MET A 486 19.00 5.70 1.30
C MET A 486 20.35 6.33 1.69
N PRO A 487 21.11 5.78 2.63
CA PRO A 487 22.48 6.23 2.90
C PRO A 487 23.42 6.23 1.68
N ALA A 488 23.41 5.14 0.93
CA ALA A 488 24.25 5.01 -0.26
C ALA A 488 23.83 5.99 -1.38
N MET A 489 22.54 6.20 -1.57
CA MET A 489 21.99 7.17 -2.51
C MET A 489 22.37 8.61 -2.12
N ALA A 490 22.31 8.95 -0.82
CA ALA A 490 22.69 10.26 -0.33
C ALA A 490 24.18 10.57 -0.56
N LEU A 491 25.03 9.59 -0.24
CA LEU A 491 26.48 9.69 -0.53
C LEU A 491 26.74 9.81 -2.03
N LEU A 492 26.06 9.01 -2.85
CA LEU A 492 26.20 9.05 -4.30
C LEU A 492 25.82 10.45 -4.85
N PHE A 493 24.70 11.01 -4.44
CA PHE A 493 24.27 12.33 -4.87
C PHE A 493 25.21 13.43 -4.38
N GLY A 494 25.67 13.35 -3.14
CA GLY A 494 26.65 14.27 -2.60
C GLY A 494 27.94 14.25 -3.38
N VAL A 495 28.53 13.07 -3.59
CA VAL A 495 29.78 12.93 -4.36
C VAL A 495 29.57 13.33 -5.84
N SER A 496 28.55 12.80 -6.52
CA SER A 496 28.36 13.09 -7.95
C SER A 496 28.00 14.56 -8.20
N GLY A 497 27.19 15.16 -7.31
CA GLY A 497 26.78 16.56 -7.43
C GLY A 497 27.90 17.55 -7.21
N THR A 498 28.88 17.22 -6.34
CA THR A 498 30.03 18.07 -6.08
C THR A 498 31.17 17.84 -7.07
N LEU A 499 31.31 16.62 -7.57
CA LEU A 499 32.28 16.36 -8.62
C LEU A 499 31.98 17.17 -9.88
N ALA A 500 30.69 17.42 -10.17
CA ALA A 500 30.19 18.23 -11.30
C ALA A 500 31.15 18.20 -12.49
N MET A 501 31.53 16.98 -12.90
CA MET A 501 32.62 16.75 -13.84
C MET A 501 32.33 17.47 -15.17
N HIS A 502 32.98 18.60 -15.33
CA HIS A 502 33.04 19.36 -16.58
C HIS A 502 34.29 18.95 -17.36
N ASP A 503 34.31 19.19 -18.65
CA ASP A 503 35.46 18.93 -19.51
C ASP A 503 36.71 19.77 -19.13
N THR A 504 36.53 20.83 -18.35
CA THR A 504 37.59 21.67 -17.82
C THR A 504 37.64 21.59 -16.29
N ALA A 505 38.68 21.02 -15.77
CA ALA A 505 38.93 20.92 -14.33
C ALA A 505 39.38 22.27 -13.74
N THR A 506 38.41 23.15 -13.47
CA THR A 506 38.68 24.34 -12.64
C THR A 506 38.30 24.01 -11.20
N ALA A 507 39.28 23.52 -10.43
CA ALA A 507 39.10 23.27 -9.00
C ALA A 507 39.19 24.60 -8.24
N ASP A 508 38.05 25.29 -8.08
CA ASP A 508 37.95 26.44 -7.19
C ASP A 508 37.32 26.03 -5.85
N ILE A 509 38.14 26.16 -4.79
CA ILE A 509 37.75 25.82 -3.42
C ILE A 509 36.58 26.65 -2.93
N VAL A 510 36.49 27.92 -3.37
CA VAL A 510 35.44 28.85 -2.96
C VAL A 510 34.11 28.42 -3.58
N SER A 511 34.10 28.10 -4.86
CA SER A 511 32.91 27.56 -5.56
C SER A 511 32.45 26.21 -4.98
N PHE A 512 33.40 25.35 -4.59
CA PHE A 512 33.10 24.08 -3.92
C PHE A 512 32.40 24.32 -2.58
N ILE A 513 32.96 25.17 -1.71
CA ILE A 513 32.37 25.46 -0.39
C ILE A 513 31.00 26.12 -0.55
N ASN A 514 30.85 27.12 -1.44
CA ASN A 514 29.60 27.79 -1.69
C ASN A 514 28.52 26.83 -2.22
N SER A 515 28.88 25.91 -3.13
CA SER A 515 27.94 24.89 -3.61
C SER A 515 27.47 23.97 -2.49
N MET A 516 28.38 23.55 -1.60
CA MET A 516 28.04 22.75 -0.42
C MET A 516 27.11 23.48 0.53
N LEU A 517 27.40 24.75 0.81
CA LEU A 517 26.55 25.59 1.66
C LEU A 517 25.15 25.75 1.06
N GLY A 518 25.05 25.97 -0.26
CA GLY A 518 23.77 26.06 -0.95
C GLY A 518 22.95 24.78 -0.82
N GLN A 519 23.57 23.62 -1.03
CA GLN A 519 22.90 22.34 -0.87
C GLN A 519 22.41 22.12 0.57
N VAL A 520 23.28 22.30 1.56
CA VAL A 520 22.96 22.14 2.97
C VAL A 520 21.84 23.07 3.41
N PHE A 521 21.93 24.33 3.02
CA PHE A 521 20.89 25.34 3.35
C PHE A 521 19.52 24.94 2.80
N GLY A 522 19.45 24.52 1.52
CA GLY A 522 18.19 24.10 0.91
C GLY A 522 17.59 22.85 1.59
N VAL A 523 18.43 21.88 1.98
CA VAL A 523 17.97 20.67 2.71
C VAL A 523 17.46 21.03 4.11
N VAL A 524 18.18 21.92 4.83
CA VAL A 524 17.78 22.39 6.17
C VAL A 524 16.46 23.18 6.08
N ALA A 525 16.30 24.06 5.09
CA ALA A 525 15.06 24.79 4.86
C ALA A 525 13.89 23.82 4.55
N ALA A 526 14.11 22.82 3.70
CA ALA A 526 13.10 21.80 3.45
C ALA A 526 12.69 21.04 4.72
N ALA A 527 13.66 20.61 5.54
CA ALA A 527 13.39 19.94 6.81
C ALA A 527 12.62 20.85 7.79
N PHE A 528 13.04 22.09 7.91
CA PHE A 528 12.44 23.07 8.83
C PHE A 528 10.99 23.38 8.44
N VAL A 529 10.75 23.77 7.17
CA VAL A 529 9.41 24.09 6.70
C VAL A 529 8.50 22.86 6.74
N THR A 530 9.02 21.69 6.35
CA THR A 530 8.26 20.45 6.44
C THR A 530 7.88 20.12 7.87
N ARG A 531 8.79 20.30 8.83
CA ARG A 531 8.50 20.13 10.26
C ARG A 531 7.42 21.08 10.73
N LEU A 532 7.44 22.33 10.29
CA LEU A 532 6.46 23.34 10.69
C LEU A 532 5.06 23.04 10.12
N VAL A 533 4.99 22.71 8.82
CA VAL A 533 3.71 22.49 8.10
C VAL A 533 3.14 21.11 8.38
N ARG A 534 4.00 20.11 8.50
CA ARG A 534 3.63 18.70 8.71
C ARG A 534 3.91 18.22 10.14
N SER A 535 3.88 19.11 11.13
CA SER A 535 4.00 18.78 12.58
C SER A 535 2.82 17.96 13.12
N VAL A 536 2.03 17.38 12.25
CA VAL A 536 0.89 16.50 12.54
C VAL A 536 1.41 15.14 12.98
N GLY A 537 1.26 14.81 14.25
CA GLY A 537 1.70 13.56 14.84
C GLY A 537 1.07 12.32 14.18
N ALA A 538 1.71 11.17 14.39
CA ALA A 538 1.23 9.86 13.96
C ALA A 538 -0.23 9.60 14.40
N ASP A 539 -0.61 10.11 15.59
CA ASP A 539 -1.96 10.04 16.14
C ASP A 539 -3.02 10.69 15.26
N TRP A 540 -2.74 11.91 14.79
CA TRP A 540 -3.68 12.63 13.93
C TRP A 540 -3.87 11.92 12.61
N SER A 541 -2.78 11.43 12.00
CA SER A 541 -2.80 10.69 10.76
C SER A 541 -3.59 9.38 10.92
N ALA A 542 -3.36 8.64 12.00
CA ALA A 542 -4.08 7.42 12.30
C ALA A 542 -5.59 7.66 12.51
N ARG A 543 -5.96 8.67 13.31
CA ARG A 543 -7.37 9.06 13.52
C ARG A 543 -8.04 9.50 12.22
N ARG A 544 -7.31 10.11 11.31
CA ARG A 544 -7.82 10.52 10.01
C ARG A 544 -8.10 9.33 9.10
N ILE A 545 -7.21 8.34 9.04
CA ILE A 545 -7.43 7.07 8.32
C ILE A 545 -8.67 6.38 8.89
N GLN A 546 -8.82 6.32 10.20
CA GLN A 546 -9.95 5.69 10.84
C GLN A 546 -11.27 6.43 10.53
N ARG A 547 -11.28 7.77 10.57
CA ARG A 547 -12.44 8.57 10.18
C ARG A 547 -12.80 8.36 8.70
N ALA A 548 -11.81 8.19 7.82
CA ALA A 548 -12.04 7.87 6.41
C ALA A 548 -12.69 6.49 6.26
N THR A 549 -12.29 5.51 7.07
CA THR A 549 -12.92 4.19 7.12
C THR A 549 -14.39 4.29 7.54
N TRP A 550 -14.68 4.99 8.63
CA TRP A 550 -16.07 5.16 9.08
C TRP A 550 -16.94 5.93 8.09
N ARG A 551 -16.37 6.92 7.40
CA ARG A 551 -17.09 7.63 6.32
C ARG A 551 -17.48 6.69 5.21
N GLU A 552 -16.55 5.86 4.76
CA GLU A 552 -16.77 4.88 3.70
C GLU A 552 -17.80 3.81 4.10
N LEU A 553 -17.74 3.27 5.33
CA LEU A 553 -18.74 2.36 5.86
C LEU A 553 -20.15 3.00 5.90
N GLY A 554 -20.21 4.28 6.30
CA GLY A 554 -21.44 5.05 6.28
C GLY A 554 -22.00 5.30 4.88
N GLU A 555 -21.11 5.51 3.89
CA GLU A 555 -21.50 5.65 2.48
C GLU A 555 -21.97 4.32 1.89
N MET A 556 -21.26 3.21 2.15
CA MET A 556 -21.65 1.86 1.70
C MET A 556 -23.04 1.47 2.24
N ALA A 557 -23.26 1.63 3.54
CA ALA A 557 -24.53 1.32 4.16
C ALA A 557 -25.64 2.25 3.68
N GLY A 558 -25.36 3.54 3.48
CA GLY A 558 -26.31 4.52 2.98
C GLY A 558 -26.69 4.29 1.51
N ALA A 559 -25.72 3.97 0.67
CA ALA A 559 -25.99 3.60 -0.73
C ALA A 559 -26.82 2.31 -0.81
N ALA A 560 -26.48 1.33 0.02
CA ALA A 560 -27.24 0.08 0.13
C ALA A 560 -28.69 0.31 0.59
N ALA A 561 -28.93 1.24 1.51
CA ALA A 561 -30.28 1.60 1.95
C ALA A 561 -31.14 2.28 0.85
N ALA A 562 -30.50 3.12 0.01
CA ALA A 562 -31.17 3.94 -1.00
C ALA A 562 -31.43 3.23 -2.34
N THR A 563 -30.70 2.15 -2.65
CA THR A 563 -30.77 1.48 -3.96
C THR A 563 -32.11 0.69 -4.10
N PRO A 564 -32.90 0.87 -5.15
CA PRO A 564 -34.10 0.04 -5.37
C PRO A 564 -33.77 -1.45 -5.58
N VAL A 565 -34.61 -2.35 -5.09
CA VAL A 565 -34.42 -3.83 -5.20
C VAL A 565 -34.49 -4.35 -6.63
N THR A 566 -35.01 -3.54 -7.55
CA THR A 566 -35.36 -3.92 -8.93
C THR A 566 -34.21 -3.93 -9.94
N LEU A 567 -32.99 -3.63 -9.52
CA LEU A 567 -31.84 -3.68 -10.44
C LEU A 567 -31.45 -5.12 -10.78
N SER A 568 -31.33 -5.41 -12.08
CA SER A 568 -30.99 -6.74 -12.60
C SER A 568 -29.66 -7.26 -12.07
N PRO A 569 -29.51 -8.59 -11.89
CA PRO A 569 -28.28 -9.21 -11.39
C PRO A 569 -27.01 -8.86 -12.20
N SER A 570 -27.16 -8.48 -13.47
CA SER A 570 -26.05 -8.06 -14.34
C SER A 570 -25.52 -6.65 -14.04
N ALA A 571 -26.34 -5.75 -13.51
CA ALA A 571 -25.93 -4.43 -13.06
C ALA A 571 -25.18 -4.50 -11.70
N GLN A 572 -25.52 -5.47 -10.85
CA GLN A 572 -24.86 -5.74 -9.57
C GLN A 572 -23.47 -6.34 -9.71
N ARG A 573 -23.15 -6.97 -10.84
CA ARG A 573 -21.83 -7.65 -11.08
C ARG A 573 -20.71 -6.73 -11.57
N ARG A 574 -20.95 -5.46 -11.82
CA ARG A 574 -19.89 -4.52 -12.22
C ARG A 574 -19.17 -3.96 -10.99
N GLY A 575 -18.10 -4.67 -10.57
CA GLY A 575 -17.18 -4.24 -9.52
C GLY A 575 -17.86 -4.28 -8.15
N VAL A 576 -17.74 -5.41 -7.46
CA VAL A 576 -18.33 -5.63 -6.14
C VAL A 576 -17.77 -4.59 -5.17
N PRO A 577 -18.58 -3.69 -4.59
CA PRO A 577 -18.11 -2.66 -3.65
C PRO A 577 -17.35 -3.24 -2.45
N GLY A 578 -17.72 -4.44 -2.01
CA GLY A 578 -17.09 -5.15 -0.89
C GLY A 578 -15.65 -5.56 -1.14
N ASP A 579 -15.30 -6.11 -2.31
CA ASP A 579 -13.93 -6.49 -2.63
C ASP A 579 -13.02 -5.25 -2.69
N ALA A 580 -13.51 -4.15 -3.29
CA ALA A 580 -12.79 -2.90 -3.34
C ALA A 580 -12.58 -2.28 -1.95
N TYR A 581 -13.57 -2.40 -1.07
CA TYR A 581 -13.46 -1.98 0.32
C TYR A 581 -12.43 -2.83 1.09
N ALA A 582 -12.46 -4.16 0.94
CA ALA A 582 -11.52 -5.06 1.59
C ALA A 582 -10.07 -4.71 1.24
N VAL A 583 -9.79 -4.46 -0.04
CA VAL A 583 -8.45 -4.04 -0.51
C VAL A 583 -8.03 -2.71 0.12
N ARG A 584 -8.94 -1.69 0.13
CA ARG A 584 -8.62 -0.38 0.75
C ARG A 584 -8.41 -0.49 2.24
N MET A 585 -9.22 -1.31 2.90
CA MET A 585 -9.11 -1.48 4.34
C MET A 585 -7.83 -2.19 4.75
N LEU A 586 -7.39 -3.20 3.99
CA LEU A 586 -6.09 -3.84 4.20
C LEU A 586 -4.93 -2.88 4.00
N ASP A 587 -5.00 -2.04 2.97
CA ASP A 587 -4.02 -0.97 2.77
C ASP A 587 -4.00 0.01 3.96
N ARG A 588 -5.16 0.39 4.49
CA ARG A 588 -5.27 1.23 5.70
C ARG A 588 -4.70 0.53 6.94
N ILE A 589 -4.95 -0.76 7.12
CA ILE A 589 -4.35 -1.55 8.22
C ILE A 589 -2.83 -1.54 8.10
N GLY A 590 -2.29 -1.76 6.91
CA GLY A 590 -0.85 -1.66 6.64
C GLY A 590 -0.27 -0.27 6.94
N LEU A 591 -1.04 0.80 6.68
CA LEU A 591 -0.65 2.19 6.99
C LEU A 591 -0.78 2.54 8.48
N LEU A 592 -1.74 1.96 9.20
CA LEU A 592 -1.96 2.23 10.62
C LEU A 592 -0.88 1.60 11.51
N ALA A 593 -0.39 0.42 11.17
CA ALA A 593 0.56 -0.33 11.98
C ALA A 593 1.85 0.45 12.33
N PRO A 594 2.58 1.06 11.36
CA PRO A 594 3.78 1.84 11.68
C PRO A 594 3.45 3.09 12.49
N ARG A 595 2.28 3.72 12.29
CA ARG A 595 1.84 4.92 13.02
C ARG A 595 1.56 4.61 14.49
N ILE A 596 0.88 3.49 14.75
CA ILE A 596 0.64 3.01 16.12
C ILE A 596 1.98 2.72 16.80
N ALA A 597 2.93 2.10 16.11
CA ALA A 597 4.26 1.83 16.65
C ALA A 597 5.04 3.11 16.97
N GLN A 598 5.00 4.12 16.10
CA GLN A 598 5.62 5.43 16.31
C GLN A 598 5.01 6.20 17.48
N ALA A 599 3.72 6.01 17.73
CA ALA A 599 3.00 6.63 18.85
C ALA A 599 3.15 5.89 20.18
N GLY A 600 4.17 5.01 20.32
CA GLY A 600 4.41 4.26 21.54
C GLY A 600 3.49 3.05 21.74
N GLY A 601 2.88 2.55 20.67
CA GLY A 601 2.07 1.33 20.67
C GLY A 601 0.59 1.53 21.05
N ARG A 602 0.18 2.74 21.40
CA ARG A 602 -1.22 3.09 21.75
C ARG A 602 -1.58 4.45 21.19
N ILE A 603 -2.71 4.51 20.51
CA ILE A 603 -3.36 5.77 20.09
C ILE A 603 -4.77 5.76 20.65
N GLU A 604 -5.15 6.76 21.43
CA GLU A 604 -6.48 6.86 22.01
C GLU A 604 -7.56 6.82 20.91
N GLY A 605 -8.48 5.85 21.01
CA GLY A 605 -9.57 5.65 20.05
C GLY A 605 -9.17 4.96 18.74
N VAL A 606 -7.92 4.44 18.61
CA VAL A 606 -7.46 3.67 17.46
C VAL A 606 -6.83 2.37 17.94
N ALA A 607 -7.57 1.28 17.85
CA ALA A 607 -7.05 -0.05 18.13
C ALA A 607 -6.91 -0.87 16.83
N ALA A 608 -5.88 -1.72 16.77
CA ALA A 608 -5.68 -2.62 15.62
C ALA A 608 -6.86 -3.57 15.43
N ASP A 609 -7.47 -4.02 16.54
CA ASP A 609 -8.65 -4.89 16.52
C ASP A 609 -9.89 -4.18 16.00
N ASP A 610 -10.01 -2.86 16.22
CA ASP A 610 -11.10 -2.06 15.64
C ASP A 610 -11.00 -2.01 14.11
N ALA A 611 -9.78 -1.93 13.59
CA ALA A 611 -9.57 -1.95 12.15
C ALA A 611 -9.98 -3.28 11.49
N LEU A 612 -9.79 -4.41 12.17
CA LEU A 612 -10.26 -5.71 11.71
C LEU A 612 -11.79 -5.86 11.83
N ARG A 613 -12.39 -5.28 12.87
CA ARG A 613 -13.86 -5.19 12.98
C ARG A 613 -14.45 -4.36 11.85
N ASP A 614 -13.84 -3.22 11.55
CA ASP A 614 -14.26 -2.36 10.44
C ASP A 614 -14.10 -3.07 9.08
N LEU A 615 -13.06 -3.89 8.90
CA LEU A 615 -12.87 -4.72 7.71
C LEU A 615 -14.01 -5.74 7.54
N ARG A 616 -14.33 -6.49 8.61
CA ARG A 616 -15.46 -7.45 8.62
C ARG A 616 -16.79 -6.75 8.41
N MET A 617 -16.98 -5.57 9.01
CA MET A 617 -18.18 -4.77 8.90
C MET A 617 -18.51 -4.44 7.43
N GLY A 618 -17.52 -4.04 6.66
CA GLY A 618 -17.73 -3.76 5.23
C GLY A 618 -18.14 -4.99 4.44
N ALA A 619 -17.55 -6.15 4.73
CA ALA A 619 -17.93 -7.42 4.11
C ALA A 619 -19.37 -7.85 4.50
N ASP A 620 -19.75 -7.63 5.77
CA ASP A 620 -21.12 -7.95 6.25
C ASP A 620 -22.18 -7.01 5.66
N ILE A 621 -21.89 -5.70 5.51
CA ILE A 621 -22.78 -4.74 4.85
C ILE A 621 -22.98 -5.13 3.38
N ASP A 622 -21.92 -5.49 2.66
CA ASP A 622 -21.99 -5.92 1.27
C ASP A 622 -22.79 -7.22 1.11
N ALA A 623 -22.55 -8.20 2.00
CA ALA A 623 -23.29 -9.45 2.03
C ALA A 623 -24.80 -9.21 2.29
N LEU A 624 -25.11 -8.37 3.28
CA LEU A 624 -26.51 -8.01 3.58
C LEU A 624 -27.18 -7.29 2.40
N GLN A 625 -26.45 -6.42 1.69
CA GLN A 625 -26.96 -5.75 0.51
C GLN A 625 -27.33 -6.74 -0.60
N ARG A 626 -26.54 -7.78 -0.81
CA ARG A 626 -26.78 -8.81 -1.84
C ARG A 626 -28.03 -9.64 -1.55
N VAL A 627 -28.28 -9.94 -0.28
CA VAL A 627 -29.38 -10.83 0.15
C VAL A 627 -30.59 -10.08 0.74
N ARG A 628 -30.63 -8.77 0.66
CA ARG A 628 -31.68 -7.95 1.29
C ARG A 628 -33.10 -8.26 0.77
N ALA A 629 -33.23 -8.86 -0.41
CA ALA A 629 -34.50 -9.32 -0.93
C ALA A 629 -35.15 -10.43 -0.08
N GLN A 630 -34.39 -11.14 0.72
CA GLN A 630 -34.82 -12.18 1.66
C GLN A 630 -35.33 -11.62 3.00
N LEU A 631 -35.06 -10.34 3.27
CA LEU A 631 -35.56 -9.64 4.45
C LEU A 631 -36.77 -8.76 4.06
N PRO A 632 -37.73 -8.51 4.97
CA PRO A 632 -38.75 -7.51 4.73
C PRO A 632 -38.08 -6.19 4.34
N LEU A 633 -38.44 -5.65 3.17
CA LEU A 633 -37.71 -4.54 2.54
C LEU A 633 -37.56 -3.33 3.47
N ALA A 634 -38.58 -3.03 4.24
CA ALA A 634 -38.58 -1.94 5.22
C ALA A 634 -37.55 -2.16 6.33
N SER A 635 -37.42 -3.39 6.85
CA SER A 635 -36.48 -3.72 7.93
C SER A 635 -35.06 -3.66 7.45
N ALA A 636 -34.74 -4.19 6.26
CA ALA A 636 -33.36 -4.18 5.73
C ALA A 636 -32.89 -2.75 5.44
N SER A 637 -33.73 -1.93 4.80
CA SER A 637 -33.42 -0.54 4.48
C SER A 637 -33.29 0.31 5.75
N ALA A 638 -34.14 0.10 6.74
CA ALA A 638 -34.06 0.80 8.03
C ALA A 638 -32.79 0.45 8.79
N LEU A 639 -32.42 -0.85 8.84
CA LEU A 639 -31.20 -1.33 9.47
C LEU A 639 -29.94 -0.73 8.83
N LEU A 640 -29.82 -0.79 7.51
CA LEU A 640 -28.73 -0.19 6.76
C LEU A 640 -28.68 1.34 6.94
N GLY A 641 -29.85 2.00 6.99
CA GLY A 641 -29.96 3.43 7.27
C GLY A 641 -29.46 3.82 8.66
N ASP A 642 -29.73 3.00 9.68
CA ASP A 642 -29.25 3.21 11.04
C ASP A 642 -27.73 2.99 11.15
N ILE A 643 -27.20 1.96 10.49
CA ILE A 643 -25.75 1.71 10.39
C ILE A 643 -25.06 2.89 9.71
N ALA A 644 -25.63 3.39 8.60
CA ALA A 644 -25.10 4.56 7.89
C ALA A 644 -25.08 5.81 8.76
N ARG A 645 -26.12 6.03 9.56
CA ARG A 645 -26.21 7.16 10.50
C ARG A 645 -25.18 7.05 11.61
N PHE A 646 -25.02 5.87 12.18
CA PHE A 646 -24.05 5.61 13.23
C PHE A 646 -22.60 5.89 12.75
N PHE A 647 -22.20 5.36 11.59
CA PHE A 647 -20.85 5.58 11.07
C PHE A 647 -20.61 7.02 10.60
N ARG A 648 -21.61 7.73 10.06
CA ARG A 648 -21.51 9.15 9.73
C ARG A 648 -21.29 10.00 10.98
N GLN A 649 -21.94 9.70 12.10
CA GLN A 649 -21.73 10.40 13.36
C GLN A 649 -20.32 10.18 13.90
N ARG A 650 -19.82 8.92 13.88
CA ARG A 650 -18.44 8.62 14.28
C ARG A 650 -17.39 9.30 13.38
N ALA A 651 -17.61 9.32 12.09
CA ALA A 651 -16.74 10.02 11.13
C ALA A 651 -16.69 11.54 11.38
N GLY A 652 -17.78 12.13 11.88
CA GLY A 652 -17.84 13.53 12.29
C GLY A 652 -17.18 13.84 13.64
N GLY A 653 -16.56 12.84 14.30
CA GLY A 653 -15.87 13.04 15.59
C GLY A 653 -16.79 13.06 16.82
N ARG A 654 -18.07 12.77 16.67
CA ARG A 654 -19.00 12.63 17.79
C ARG A 654 -18.79 11.26 18.45
N VAL A 655 -18.70 11.21 19.77
CA VAL A 655 -18.75 9.96 20.54
C VAL A 655 -20.18 9.43 20.43
N ALA A 656 -20.45 8.66 19.37
CA ALA A 656 -21.75 8.04 19.20
C ALA A 656 -21.80 6.78 20.08
N ALA A 657 -22.60 6.81 21.13
CA ALA A 657 -22.96 5.60 21.86
C ALA A 657 -23.63 4.62 20.85
N ARG A 658 -23.36 3.35 20.99
CA ARG A 658 -23.99 2.31 20.14
C ARG A 658 -25.47 2.24 20.49
N PRO A 659 -26.41 2.53 19.54
CA PRO A 659 -27.84 2.62 19.90
C PRO A 659 -28.41 1.23 20.26
N ALA A 660 -29.02 1.09 21.42
CA ALA A 660 -29.67 -0.15 21.83
C ALA A 660 -30.79 -0.56 20.85
N SER A 661 -31.45 0.42 20.23
CA SER A 661 -32.44 0.17 19.19
C SER A 661 -31.88 -0.53 17.95
N LEU A 662 -30.61 -0.26 17.59
CA LEU A 662 -29.95 -0.95 16.47
C LEU A 662 -29.68 -2.41 16.80
N LEU A 663 -29.24 -2.72 18.05
CA LEU A 663 -29.08 -4.09 18.53
C LEU A 663 -30.41 -4.83 18.48
N ALA A 664 -31.47 -4.24 19.00
CA ALA A 664 -32.81 -4.83 19.01
C ALA A 664 -33.30 -5.17 17.58
N ARG A 665 -33.09 -4.29 16.61
CA ARG A 665 -33.46 -4.55 15.22
C ARG A 665 -32.64 -5.68 14.57
N ILE A 666 -31.35 -5.78 14.90
CA ILE A 666 -30.51 -6.89 14.42
C ILE A 666 -31.01 -8.20 15.01
N ASP A 667 -31.34 -8.22 16.31
CA ASP A 667 -31.82 -9.40 17.00
C ASP A 667 -33.21 -9.83 16.51
N GLU A 668 -34.11 -8.88 16.23
CA GLU A 668 -35.41 -9.14 15.62
C GLU A 668 -35.26 -9.72 14.20
N ALA A 669 -34.41 -9.16 13.36
CA ALA A 669 -34.16 -9.68 12.03
C ALA A 669 -33.57 -11.11 12.08
N LEU A 670 -32.63 -11.37 13.01
CA LEU A 670 -32.08 -12.70 13.23
C LEU A 670 -33.14 -13.69 13.70
N ALA A 671 -33.99 -13.33 14.67
CA ALA A 671 -35.07 -14.17 15.17
C ALA A 671 -36.05 -14.54 14.07
N SER A 672 -36.44 -13.57 13.22
CA SER A 672 -37.30 -13.80 12.06
C SER A 672 -36.70 -14.80 11.07
N MET A 673 -35.38 -14.63 10.74
CA MET A 673 -34.69 -15.52 9.80
C MET A 673 -34.51 -16.94 10.36
N LEU A 674 -34.30 -17.08 11.66
CA LEU A 674 -34.13 -18.38 12.33
C LEU A 674 -35.46 -19.12 12.52
N GLY A 675 -36.57 -18.38 12.66
CA GLY A 675 -37.92 -18.94 12.84
C GLY A 675 -38.58 -19.39 11.54
N ALA A 676 -38.19 -18.83 10.42
CA ALA A 676 -38.73 -19.20 9.12
C ALA A 676 -38.21 -20.56 8.67
N ALA A 677 -39.06 -21.41 8.09
CA ALA A 677 -38.66 -22.67 7.42
C ALA A 677 -37.67 -22.43 6.24
N SER A 678 -37.36 -21.19 5.93
CA SER A 678 -36.56 -20.69 4.80
C SER A 678 -35.04 -20.73 5.02
N THR A 679 -34.51 -21.16 6.17
CA THR A 679 -33.06 -21.34 6.37
C THR A 679 -32.42 -22.39 5.45
N SER A 680 -33.21 -23.09 4.65
CA SER A 680 -32.73 -24.01 3.62
C SER A 680 -32.10 -23.33 2.40
N SER A 681 -32.46 -22.06 2.08
CA SER A 681 -31.90 -21.36 0.93
C SER A 681 -30.49 -20.80 1.23
N ALA A 682 -29.63 -20.76 0.21
CA ALA A 682 -28.29 -20.19 0.32
C ALA A 682 -28.32 -18.70 0.72
N ASP A 683 -29.29 -17.96 0.17
CA ASP A 683 -29.45 -16.54 0.45
C ASP A 683 -29.87 -16.27 1.89
N ALA A 684 -30.77 -17.11 2.46
CA ALA A 684 -31.18 -17.01 3.86
C ALA A 684 -30.00 -17.29 4.82
N ARG A 685 -29.17 -18.28 4.50
CA ARG A 685 -27.95 -18.55 5.28
C ARG A 685 -26.97 -17.39 5.19
N SER A 686 -26.80 -16.78 4.00
CA SER A 686 -25.97 -15.59 3.82
C SER A 686 -26.52 -14.38 4.60
N ALA A 687 -27.85 -14.21 4.69
CA ALA A 687 -28.47 -13.17 5.49
C ALA A 687 -28.17 -13.37 6.99
N VAL A 688 -28.34 -14.58 7.52
CA VAL A 688 -27.99 -14.91 8.92
C VAL A 688 -26.52 -14.65 9.17
N THR A 689 -25.63 -15.08 8.26
CA THR A 689 -24.16 -14.86 8.35
C THR A 689 -23.82 -13.40 8.45
N ALA A 690 -24.44 -12.54 7.61
CA ALA A 690 -24.23 -11.10 7.62
C ALA A 690 -24.77 -10.45 8.90
N LEU A 691 -25.99 -10.80 9.34
CA LEU A 691 -26.61 -10.26 10.57
C LEU A 691 -25.83 -10.63 11.83
N VAL A 692 -25.36 -11.87 11.95
CA VAL A 692 -24.46 -12.31 13.04
C VAL A 692 -23.18 -11.48 13.00
N GLY A 693 -22.64 -11.23 11.80
CA GLY A 693 -21.47 -10.40 11.61
C GLY A 693 -21.67 -8.97 12.09
N LEU A 694 -22.72 -8.33 11.66
CA LEU A 694 -23.09 -6.97 12.06
C LEU A 694 -23.27 -6.88 13.58
N ARG A 695 -23.97 -7.86 14.19
CA ARG A 695 -24.15 -7.91 15.63
C ARG A 695 -22.83 -7.98 16.38
N ARG A 696 -21.96 -8.92 16.00
CA ARG A 696 -20.65 -9.13 16.66
C ARG A 696 -19.71 -7.94 16.49
N ASN A 697 -19.69 -7.33 15.32
CA ASN A 697 -18.78 -6.21 15.02
C ASN A 697 -19.25 -4.89 15.67
N LEU A 698 -20.58 -4.65 15.73
CA LEU A 698 -21.14 -3.45 16.38
C LEU A 698 -21.24 -3.60 17.89
N PHE A 699 -21.59 -4.79 18.38
CA PHE A 699 -21.90 -5.04 19.80
C PHE A 699 -21.13 -6.27 20.31
N PRO A 700 -19.78 -6.26 20.38
CA PRO A 700 -18.98 -7.43 20.76
C PRO A 700 -19.27 -7.93 22.18
N GLU A 701 -19.71 -7.04 23.08
CA GLU A 701 -19.99 -7.32 24.48
C GLU A 701 -21.49 -7.59 24.76
N ALA A 702 -22.34 -7.58 23.70
CA ALA A 702 -23.76 -7.82 23.91
C ALA A 702 -24.02 -9.27 24.39
N PRO A 703 -24.91 -9.45 25.37
CA PRO A 703 -25.26 -10.78 25.85
C PRO A 703 -25.81 -11.66 24.72
N PRO A 704 -25.76 -13.00 24.84
CA PRO A 704 -26.37 -13.89 23.86
C PRO A 704 -27.84 -13.53 23.58
N MET A 705 -28.25 -13.60 22.30
CA MET A 705 -29.62 -13.37 21.92
C MET A 705 -30.55 -14.39 22.61
N ARG A 706 -31.54 -13.90 23.36
CA ARG A 706 -32.57 -14.74 23.98
C ARG A 706 -33.63 -15.08 22.96
N ALA A 707 -34.27 -16.25 23.06
CA ALA A 707 -35.45 -16.56 22.28
C ALA A 707 -36.49 -15.44 22.53
N ALA A 708 -37.08 -14.89 21.45
CA ALA A 708 -38.19 -13.99 21.61
C ALA A 708 -39.25 -14.75 22.42
N SER A 709 -39.61 -14.25 23.61
CA SER A 709 -40.76 -14.73 24.34
C SER A 709 -41.95 -14.46 23.43
N VAL A 710 -42.54 -15.51 22.92
CA VAL A 710 -43.85 -15.43 22.24
C VAL A 710 -44.82 -14.91 23.30
N VAL A 711 -45.10 -13.61 23.27
CA VAL A 711 -46.21 -13.04 24.01
C VAL A 711 -47.45 -13.69 23.38
N PRO A 712 -48.18 -14.55 24.12
CA PRO A 712 -49.37 -15.15 23.57
C PRO A 712 -50.30 -13.99 23.21
N VAL A 713 -50.67 -13.89 21.96
CA VAL A 713 -51.77 -12.98 21.51
C VAL A 713 -53.00 -13.38 22.33
N PRO A 714 -53.55 -12.50 23.17
CA PRO A 714 -54.76 -12.83 23.91
C PRO A 714 -55.84 -13.20 22.89
N VAL A 715 -56.28 -14.45 22.95
CA VAL A 715 -57.45 -14.93 22.18
C VAL A 715 -58.64 -14.09 22.64
N PRO A 716 -59.36 -13.42 21.74
CA PRO A 716 -60.55 -12.66 22.13
C PRO A 716 -61.55 -13.67 22.69
N VAL A 717 -61.83 -13.55 24.00
CA VAL A 717 -62.88 -14.30 24.65
C VAL A 717 -64.20 -13.92 23.96
N ALA A 718 -64.79 -14.88 23.24
CA ALA A 718 -66.09 -14.71 22.62
C ALA A 718 -67.10 -14.36 23.75
N ALA A 719 -67.68 -13.18 23.64
CA ALA A 719 -68.79 -12.75 24.52
C ALA A 719 -69.92 -13.73 24.37
N GLN A 720 -70.16 -14.53 25.40
CA GLN A 720 -71.39 -15.30 25.52
C GLN A 720 -72.54 -14.34 25.63
N GLY A 721 -73.46 -14.42 24.66
CA GLY A 721 -74.67 -13.65 24.65
C GLY A 721 -75.55 -13.96 25.87
N VAL A 722 -75.84 -12.93 26.59
CA VAL A 722 -76.97 -12.96 27.54
C VAL A 722 -78.22 -12.65 26.82
N SER A 723 -79.09 -13.66 26.64
CA SER A 723 -80.47 -13.51 26.23
C SER A 723 -81.26 -12.87 27.38
N ARG A 724 -81.82 -11.67 27.09
CA ARG A 724 -83.20 -11.32 27.49
C ARG A 724 -83.67 -10.16 26.67
#